data_fc97e1ce37b069de837350c06cb0b9f4
#
_entry.id   fc97e1ce37b069de837350c06cb0b9f4
#
_cell.length_a   1.000
_cell.length_b   1.000
_cell.length_c   1.000
_cell.angle_alpha   90.00
_cell.angle_beta   90.00
_cell.angle_gamma   90.00
#
_symmetry.space_group_name_H-M   'P 1'
#
loop_
_entity.id
_entity.type
_entity.pdbx_description
1 polymer ?
#
loop_
_entity_poly.entity_id
_entity_poly.type
_entity_poly.pdbx_seq_one_letter_code
_entity_poly.pdbx_strand_id
1 'polypeptide(L)'
;MGASDFSLRRFPMSLYSITGAQLAFGHVALLDHADFSLEAGERVGLIGRNGAGKSSLLKIVADLAKPDDGLVTRQQELVTVYVPQEPEFEPGATVFDAVASGLAHTRELLEEYDSIAHRLAEIPEGAEHDALLARMNALQSSLDAHDAWNWRTRVSMTLAQIGLQDVDASVDALSGGMQKRVALARALVLQPDVLLLDEPTNHLDFDGIRWLEELLVAQRAGLLFITHDRAFLDRVATRIVELDRGRLLSYPGNFSAYQTRKAQQLEVERVENEKFDKLLAQEEVWIRKGVEARRTRSVGRIARLVQMRNERAERRNAQGNVKLDVAQGEKSGKIVAELTDVTKRYGGRTVVDRFSTTVMRGDKIGFVGPNGAGKTTLLKLILGDLKPDEGTVRTGTNLQVAYFDQMRAQLDQEKSLADTISPGSEWVEIGGVRKHVMSYLGDFLFAPERARSPVKSLSGGERNRLLLARLFARPANVLVLDEPTNDLDIPTLELLEELLADYDGTVLLVSHDRAFLDNVVTSVIAAEGDGKWREYVGGFTDWQIQSERSEQLAQQEAAKRAVKEAAPAKDEPAKSAAGRNAQRTVKLSFNEQRELDSLPEKIAALEAEQKTINAQLEDGSIFAKDPQEGTRLTERFAAIDDELLAALERWETLEAKRKPV
;
A
#
# COMPACT_ATOMS: atom_id res chain seq x y z
N MET A 1 9.97 42.21 -39.83
CA MET A 1 10.83 42.09 -38.62
C MET A 1 10.03 41.34 -37.59
N GLY A 2 10.18 40.03 -37.56
CA GLY A 2 9.50 39.15 -36.63
C GLY A 2 10.40 38.94 -35.43
N ALA A 3 9.91 39.29 -34.25
CA ALA A 3 10.52 38.91 -32.98
C ALA A 3 10.19 37.45 -32.74
N SER A 4 11.19 36.59 -32.83
CA SER A 4 11.11 35.19 -32.44
C SER A 4 11.03 35.10 -30.92
N ASP A 5 9.90 34.67 -30.45
CA ASP A 5 9.63 34.28 -29.04
C ASP A 5 10.46 33.03 -28.71
N PHE A 6 11.68 33.23 -28.25
CA PHE A 6 12.47 32.19 -27.59
C PHE A 6 11.91 32.03 -26.18
N SER A 7 10.85 31.23 -26.04
CA SER A 7 10.48 30.70 -24.74
C SER A 7 11.63 29.83 -24.24
N LEU A 8 12.43 30.37 -23.34
CA LEU A 8 13.42 29.65 -22.55
C LEU A 8 12.69 28.49 -21.88
N ARG A 9 12.79 27.29 -22.45
CA ARG A 9 12.51 26.06 -21.70
C ARG A 9 13.44 26.11 -20.49
N ARG A 10 12.90 26.46 -19.34
CA ARG A 10 13.58 26.23 -18.07
C ARG A 10 13.84 24.73 -18.00
N PHE A 11 15.09 24.31 -18.23
CA PHE A 11 15.53 22.98 -17.84
C PHE A 11 15.34 22.94 -16.32
N PRO A 12 14.60 21.96 -15.78
CA PRO A 12 14.48 21.81 -14.35
C PRO A 12 15.90 21.65 -13.79
N MET A 13 16.26 22.48 -12.80
CA MET A 13 17.57 22.37 -12.14
C MET A 13 17.52 21.14 -11.24
N SER A 14 18.46 20.21 -11.46
CA SER A 14 18.61 19.06 -10.58
C SER A 14 19.03 19.54 -9.20
N LEU A 15 18.24 19.19 -8.17
CA LEU A 15 18.56 19.47 -6.78
C LEU A 15 19.69 18.58 -6.29
N TYR A 16 19.71 17.34 -6.78
CA TYR A 16 20.62 16.28 -6.35
C TYR A 16 20.98 15.36 -7.52
N SER A 17 22.25 15.00 -7.63
CA SER A 17 22.73 14.07 -8.66
C SER A 17 23.79 13.15 -8.11
N ILE A 18 23.65 11.86 -8.39
CA ILE A 18 24.64 10.80 -8.13
C ILE A 18 25.08 10.25 -9.47
N THR A 19 26.38 10.09 -9.67
CA THR A 19 26.94 9.50 -10.89
C THR A 19 27.92 8.39 -10.53
N GLY A 20 27.68 7.19 -11.07
CA GLY A 20 28.55 6.04 -10.92
C GLY A 20 28.70 5.54 -9.48
N ALA A 21 27.71 5.71 -8.60
CA ALA A 21 27.84 5.33 -7.19
C ALA A 21 28.00 3.82 -7.05
N GLN A 22 28.96 3.45 -6.19
CA GLN A 22 29.21 2.08 -5.79
C GLN A 22 29.08 1.98 -4.27
N LEU A 23 28.45 0.90 -3.79
CA LEU A 23 28.32 0.59 -2.38
C LEU A 23 28.21 -0.93 -2.23
N ALA A 24 29.05 -1.52 -1.38
CA ALA A 24 29.01 -2.95 -1.12
C ALA A 24 28.93 -3.26 0.39
N PHE A 25 28.18 -4.30 0.73
CA PHE A 25 28.17 -4.88 2.06
C PHE A 25 28.80 -6.28 1.99
N GLY A 26 30.03 -6.39 2.44
CA GLY A 26 30.82 -7.61 2.30
C GLY A 26 31.01 -7.98 0.82
N HIS A 27 30.42 -9.08 0.38
CA HIS A 27 30.52 -9.54 -1.02
C HIS A 27 29.31 -9.16 -1.88
N VAL A 28 28.31 -8.47 -1.32
CA VAL A 28 27.09 -8.10 -2.02
C VAL A 28 27.15 -6.64 -2.41
N ALA A 29 27.19 -6.35 -3.72
CA ALA A 29 27.07 -5.01 -4.24
C ALA A 29 25.61 -4.54 -4.08
N LEU A 30 25.39 -3.49 -3.28
CA LEU A 30 24.10 -2.82 -3.12
C LEU A 30 23.89 -1.77 -4.21
N LEU A 31 24.95 -1.04 -4.59
CA LEU A 31 24.98 -0.13 -5.74
C LEU A 31 26.17 -0.50 -6.61
N ASP A 32 25.95 -0.55 -7.92
CA ASP A 32 26.95 -0.91 -8.94
C ASP A 32 26.87 0.08 -10.10
N HIS A 33 27.72 1.11 -10.06
CA HIS A 33 27.72 2.23 -10.99
C HIS A 33 26.32 2.87 -11.17
N ALA A 34 25.67 3.14 -10.04
CA ALA A 34 24.31 3.64 -9.99
C ALA A 34 24.28 5.15 -10.27
N ASP A 35 23.42 5.56 -11.24
CA ASP A 35 23.15 6.95 -11.56
C ASP A 35 21.76 7.33 -11.07
N PHE A 36 21.65 8.48 -10.39
CA PHE A 36 20.39 8.99 -9.86
C PHE A 36 20.37 10.52 -9.94
N SER A 37 19.20 11.09 -10.22
CA SER A 37 18.97 12.54 -10.14
C SER A 37 17.60 12.81 -9.53
N LEU A 38 17.46 13.94 -8.84
CA LEU A 38 16.19 14.42 -8.30
C LEU A 38 16.01 15.89 -8.69
N GLU A 39 14.86 16.21 -9.26
CA GLU A 39 14.50 17.55 -9.68
C GLU A 39 13.55 18.23 -8.68
N ALA A 40 13.47 19.56 -8.74
CA ALA A 40 12.58 20.33 -7.88
C ALA A 40 11.10 19.97 -8.14
N GLY A 41 10.34 19.67 -7.08
CA GLY A 41 8.94 19.28 -7.17
C GLY A 41 8.67 17.91 -7.77
N GLU A 42 9.71 17.14 -8.09
CA GLU A 42 9.57 15.76 -8.55
C GLU A 42 9.27 14.83 -7.38
N ARG A 43 8.40 13.84 -7.61
CA ARG A 43 8.04 12.82 -6.61
C ARG A 43 8.47 11.44 -7.11
N VAL A 44 9.60 10.96 -6.57
CA VAL A 44 10.24 9.72 -6.99
C VAL A 44 9.90 8.61 -6.01
N GLY A 45 9.20 7.57 -6.48
CA GLY A 45 9.01 6.32 -5.75
C GLY A 45 10.18 5.37 -6.01
N LEU A 46 10.91 5.01 -4.96
CA LEU A 46 12.02 4.04 -5.03
C LEU A 46 11.52 2.65 -4.65
N ILE A 47 11.53 1.74 -5.62
CA ILE A 47 11.10 0.36 -5.43
C ILE A 47 12.27 -0.62 -5.62
N GLY A 48 12.09 -1.86 -5.21
CA GLY A 48 13.07 -2.92 -5.35
C GLY A 48 12.96 -3.92 -4.21
N ARG A 49 13.67 -5.03 -4.31
CA ARG A 49 13.63 -6.10 -3.32
C ARG A 49 14.10 -5.63 -1.95
N ASN A 50 13.62 -6.29 -0.90
CA ASN A 50 14.11 -6.06 0.46
C ASN A 50 15.58 -6.48 0.56
N GLY A 51 16.40 -5.60 1.20
CA GLY A 51 17.84 -5.78 1.28
C GLY A 51 18.62 -5.38 0.01
N ALA A 52 17.96 -4.86 -1.03
CA ALA A 52 18.65 -4.40 -2.25
C ALA A 52 19.47 -3.12 -2.07
N GLY A 53 19.31 -2.38 -0.96
CA GLY A 53 20.04 -1.14 -0.70
C GLY A 53 19.22 0.14 -0.82
N LYS A 54 17.87 0.05 -0.87
CA LYS A 54 16.98 1.22 -0.97
C LYS A 54 17.22 2.25 0.14
N SER A 55 17.15 1.83 1.41
CA SER A 55 17.42 2.72 2.55
C SER A 55 18.85 3.23 2.59
N SER A 56 19.82 2.45 2.07
CA SER A 56 21.20 2.91 1.93
C SER A 56 21.31 4.04 0.92
N LEU A 57 20.59 3.96 -0.20
CA LEU A 57 20.52 5.06 -1.17
C LEU A 57 19.90 6.32 -0.54
N LEU A 58 18.79 6.18 0.21
CA LEU A 58 18.20 7.32 0.94
C LEU A 58 19.20 7.95 1.90
N LYS A 59 19.96 7.14 2.65
CA LYS A 59 21.00 7.64 3.56
C LYS A 59 22.15 8.35 2.84
N ILE A 60 22.51 7.92 1.62
CA ILE A 60 23.50 8.62 0.79
C ILE A 60 22.93 9.99 0.37
N VAL A 61 21.68 10.05 -0.09
CA VAL A 61 21.03 11.31 -0.45
C VAL A 61 20.88 12.24 0.77
N ALA A 62 20.65 11.69 1.96
CA ALA A 62 20.59 12.42 3.22
C ALA A 62 21.96 12.86 3.77
N ASP A 63 23.06 12.52 3.13
CA ASP A 63 24.43 12.74 3.62
C ASP A 63 24.74 12.01 4.95
N LEU A 64 23.96 10.99 5.29
CA LEU A 64 24.15 10.13 6.46
C LEU A 64 25.07 8.95 6.19
N ALA A 65 25.33 8.65 4.93
CA ALA A 65 26.27 7.63 4.47
C ALA A 65 27.00 8.12 3.21
N LYS A 66 28.21 7.60 3.01
CA LYS A 66 28.98 7.89 1.78
C LYS A 66 29.02 6.63 0.91
N PRO A 67 28.93 6.74 -0.41
CA PRO A 67 29.23 5.63 -1.29
C PRO A 67 30.72 5.25 -1.22
N ASP A 68 31.06 4.01 -1.57
CA ASP A 68 32.46 3.56 -1.64
C ASP A 68 33.20 4.24 -2.81
N ASP A 69 32.49 4.50 -3.92
CA ASP A 69 32.98 5.23 -5.10
C ASP A 69 31.83 5.95 -5.79
N GLY A 70 32.14 6.90 -6.67
CA GLY A 70 31.18 7.71 -7.40
C GLY A 70 31.12 9.17 -6.95
N LEU A 71 30.42 10.00 -7.73
CA LEU A 71 30.31 11.42 -7.48
C LEU A 71 28.88 11.77 -7.02
N VAL A 72 28.81 12.43 -5.87
CA VAL A 72 27.56 12.99 -5.34
C VAL A 72 27.63 14.52 -5.46
N THR A 73 26.67 15.09 -6.18
CA THR A 73 26.55 16.53 -6.37
C THR A 73 25.21 17.01 -5.84
N ARG A 74 25.22 18.05 -5.02
CA ARG A 74 24.03 18.71 -4.47
C ARG A 74 24.06 20.22 -4.72
N GLN A 75 22.90 20.83 -4.84
CA GLN A 75 22.78 22.27 -4.87
C GLN A 75 23.25 22.87 -3.54
N GLN A 76 23.86 24.04 -3.57
CA GLN A 76 24.28 24.76 -2.35
C GLN A 76 23.06 25.14 -1.51
N GLU A 77 23.21 25.12 -0.19
CA GLU A 77 22.16 25.50 0.79
C GLU A 77 20.88 24.65 0.71
N LEU A 78 20.95 23.44 0.10
CA LEU A 78 19.80 22.52 -0.02
C LEU A 78 19.43 21.96 1.36
N VAL A 79 18.20 22.23 1.80
CA VAL A 79 17.64 21.65 3.03
C VAL A 79 17.06 20.27 2.70
N THR A 80 17.79 19.23 3.09
CA THR A 80 17.37 17.83 2.91
C THR A 80 17.00 17.23 4.25
N VAL A 81 15.80 16.65 4.35
CA VAL A 81 15.31 16.03 5.59
C VAL A 81 14.95 14.57 5.34
N TYR A 82 15.46 13.69 6.19
CA TYR A 82 15.20 12.26 6.17
C TYR A 82 14.28 11.84 7.31
N VAL A 83 13.21 11.15 6.99
CA VAL A 83 12.28 10.53 7.93
C VAL A 83 12.49 9.02 7.88
N PRO A 84 13.03 8.40 8.93
CA PRO A 84 13.28 6.97 8.98
C PRO A 84 11.97 6.17 9.14
N GLN A 85 12.03 4.89 8.86
CA GLN A 85 10.92 3.94 9.00
C GLN A 85 10.35 3.92 10.42
N GLU A 86 11.24 3.90 11.43
CA GLU A 86 10.91 4.01 12.84
C GLU A 86 11.54 5.31 13.39
N PRO A 87 10.72 6.35 13.61
CA PRO A 87 11.21 7.60 14.15
C PRO A 87 11.50 7.48 15.65
N GLU A 88 12.64 8.00 16.06
CA GLU A 88 13.04 8.07 17.47
C GLU A 88 12.70 9.46 18.03
N PHE A 89 12.23 9.49 19.27
CA PHE A 89 11.93 10.70 20.03
C PHE A 89 12.59 10.64 21.40
N GLU A 90 12.82 11.79 22.02
CA GLU A 90 13.29 11.84 23.39
C GLU A 90 12.22 11.30 24.34
N PRO A 91 12.58 10.43 25.30
CA PRO A 91 11.64 9.87 26.25
C PRO A 91 10.91 10.96 27.03
N GLY A 92 9.58 10.89 27.07
CA GLY A 92 8.73 11.86 27.78
C GLY A 92 8.52 13.18 27.05
N ALA A 93 9.05 13.36 25.83
CA ALA A 93 8.82 14.58 25.05
C ALA A 93 7.33 14.77 24.75
N THR A 94 6.88 16.03 24.79
CA THR A 94 5.54 16.38 24.29
C THR A 94 5.53 16.41 22.77
N VAL A 95 4.34 16.33 22.16
CA VAL A 95 4.17 16.48 20.70
C VAL A 95 4.77 17.80 20.22
N PHE A 96 4.57 18.89 20.98
CA PHE A 96 5.14 20.19 20.65
C PHE A 96 6.66 20.16 20.67
N ASP A 97 7.28 19.62 21.74
CA ASP A 97 8.73 19.56 21.87
C ASP A 97 9.37 18.67 20.82
N ALA A 98 8.73 17.54 20.51
CA ALA A 98 9.20 16.63 19.47
C ALA A 98 9.21 17.28 18.08
N VAL A 99 8.23 18.13 17.74
CA VAL A 99 8.24 18.88 16.48
C VAL A 99 9.23 20.03 16.54
N ALA A 100 9.29 20.73 17.68
CA ALA A 100 10.22 21.85 17.91
C ALA A 100 11.70 21.40 17.86
N SER A 101 12.00 20.13 18.19
CA SER A 101 13.36 19.58 18.07
C SER A 101 13.89 19.59 16.63
N GLY A 102 13.02 19.59 15.61
CA GLY A 102 13.42 19.83 14.23
C GLY A 102 14.09 21.19 14.01
N LEU A 103 13.76 22.18 14.84
CA LEU A 103 14.34 23.53 14.83
C LEU A 103 15.42 23.72 15.91
N ALA A 104 16.08 22.66 16.36
CA ALA A 104 17.09 22.71 17.43
C ALA A 104 18.18 23.75 17.14
N HIS A 105 18.76 23.75 15.94
CA HIS A 105 19.77 24.74 15.55
C HIS A 105 19.26 26.18 15.58
N THR A 106 18.02 26.42 15.15
CA THR A 106 17.38 27.74 15.22
C THR A 106 17.20 28.20 16.66
N ARG A 107 16.82 27.27 17.57
CA ARG A 107 16.68 27.55 18.99
C ARG A 107 18.02 27.84 19.65
N GLU A 108 19.07 27.10 19.34
CA GLU A 108 20.44 27.36 19.81
C GLU A 108 20.92 28.75 19.41
N LEU A 109 20.68 29.18 18.17
CA LEU A 109 21.04 30.52 17.70
C LEU A 109 20.25 31.63 18.47
N LEU A 110 18.97 31.39 18.77
CA LEU A 110 18.16 32.31 19.58
C LEU A 110 18.64 32.37 21.02
N GLU A 111 18.97 31.24 21.63
CA GLU A 111 19.52 31.20 23.01
C GLU A 111 20.90 31.87 23.08
N GLU A 112 21.75 31.69 22.06
CA GLU A 112 23.03 32.41 21.95
C GLU A 112 22.80 33.90 21.81
N TYR A 113 21.87 34.34 20.96
CA TYR A 113 21.52 35.75 20.81
C TYR A 113 21.02 36.39 22.12
N ASP A 114 20.10 35.72 22.82
CA ASP A 114 19.58 36.20 24.11
C ASP A 114 20.68 36.24 25.18
N SER A 115 21.55 35.22 25.23
CA SER A 115 22.70 35.20 26.15
C SER A 115 23.67 36.36 25.90
N ILE A 116 23.97 36.65 24.62
CA ILE A 116 24.82 37.77 24.26
C ILE A 116 24.15 39.11 24.61
N ALA A 117 22.84 39.26 24.37
CA ALA A 117 22.09 40.44 24.70
C ALA A 117 22.11 40.74 26.23
N HIS A 118 21.96 39.71 27.06
CA HIS A 118 22.10 39.83 28.52
C HIS A 118 23.52 40.23 28.93
N ARG A 119 24.55 39.60 28.35
CA ARG A 119 25.96 39.95 28.67
C ARG A 119 26.33 41.37 28.25
N LEU A 120 25.83 41.85 27.12
CA LEU A 120 26.05 43.25 26.66
C LEU A 120 25.47 44.26 27.62
N ALA A 121 24.38 43.94 28.36
CA ALA A 121 23.80 44.82 29.36
C ALA A 121 24.64 44.94 30.65
N GLU A 122 25.54 43.98 30.90
CA GLU A 122 26.36 43.88 32.12
C GLU A 122 27.81 44.37 31.94
N ILE A 123 28.33 44.39 30.69
CA ILE A 123 29.72 44.69 30.37
C ILE A 123 29.86 46.14 29.92
N PRO A 124 30.87 46.90 30.47
CA PRO A 124 31.14 48.26 30.02
C PRO A 124 31.73 48.30 28.60
N GLU A 125 31.53 49.48 27.94
CA GLU A 125 32.06 49.69 26.59
C GLU A 125 33.57 49.44 26.52
N GLY A 126 33.98 48.64 25.49
CA GLY A 126 35.36 48.24 25.28
C GLY A 126 35.47 47.12 24.21
N ALA A 127 36.68 46.63 23.96
CA ALA A 127 36.94 45.67 22.91
C ALA A 127 36.10 44.35 23.01
N GLU A 128 35.80 43.91 24.24
CA GLU A 128 34.94 42.74 24.45
C GLU A 128 33.46 43.05 24.12
N HIS A 129 32.97 44.27 24.49
CA HIS A 129 31.65 44.73 24.14
C HIS A 129 31.46 44.83 22.62
N ASP A 130 32.46 45.37 21.89
CA ASP A 130 32.42 45.49 20.42
C ASP A 130 32.42 44.10 19.73
N ALA A 131 33.18 43.15 20.26
CA ALA A 131 33.18 41.76 19.72
C ALA A 131 31.82 41.05 19.92
N LEU A 132 31.19 41.22 21.10
CA LEU A 132 29.87 40.66 21.36
C LEU A 132 28.78 41.31 20.49
N LEU A 133 28.87 42.65 20.31
CA LEU A 133 27.96 43.39 19.42
C LEU A 133 28.07 42.90 17.96
N ALA A 134 29.31 42.70 17.45
CA ALA A 134 29.52 42.16 16.14
C ALA A 134 28.94 40.73 16.00
N ARG A 135 29.10 39.86 17.01
CA ARG A 135 28.51 38.51 17.04
C ARG A 135 27.00 38.57 17.06
N MET A 136 26.41 39.45 17.89
CA MET A 136 24.96 39.62 17.97
C MET A 136 24.36 40.06 16.63
N ASN A 137 24.99 41.01 15.93
CA ASN A 137 24.55 41.46 14.60
C ASN A 137 24.64 40.32 13.54
N ALA A 138 25.68 39.50 13.60
CA ALA A 138 25.80 38.34 12.73
C ALA A 138 24.69 37.30 12.98
N LEU A 139 24.42 37.01 14.26
CA LEU A 139 23.31 36.14 14.67
C LEU A 139 21.97 36.69 14.24
N GLN A 140 21.72 38.00 14.46
CA GLN A 140 20.49 38.63 14.03
C GLN A 140 20.26 38.50 12.53
N SER A 141 21.28 38.75 11.73
CA SER A 141 21.20 38.60 10.26
C SER A 141 20.87 37.15 9.87
N SER A 142 21.44 36.16 10.57
CA SER A 142 21.13 34.74 10.36
C SER A 142 19.70 34.37 10.77
N LEU A 143 19.25 34.88 11.94
CA LEU A 143 17.90 34.64 12.44
C LEU A 143 16.83 35.28 11.54
N ASP A 144 17.10 36.49 11.03
CA ASP A 144 16.21 37.19 10.08
C ASP A 144 16.11 36.44 8.75
N ALA A 145 17.24 35.97 8.23
CA ALA A 145 17.28 35.20 6.98
C ALA A 145 16.45 33.91 7.02
N HIS A 146 16.32 33.30 8.19
CA HIS A 146 15.59 32.02 8.37
C HIS A 146 14.22 32.17 9.03
N ASP A 147 13.71 33.40 9.20
CA ASP A 147 12.45 33.70 9.94
C ASP A 147 12.38 33.01 11.31
N ALA A 148 13.52 33.02 12.01
CA ALA A 148 13.73 32.24 13.22
C ALA A 148 12.90 32.73 14.42
N TRP A 149 12.55 34.02 14.44
CA TRP A 149 11.77 34.64 15.51
C TRP A 149 10.38 34.07 15.67
N ASN A 150 9.79 33.55 14.58
CA ASN A 150 8.44 32.99 14.52
C ASN A 150 8.39 31.47 14.69
N TRP A 151 9.48 30.84 15.20
CA TRP A 151 9.58 29.40 15.27
C TRP A 151 8.41 28.70 15.98
N ARG A 152 7.89 29.29 17.08
CA ARG A 152 6.74 28.72 17.81
C ARG A 152 5.48 28.72 16.96
N THR A 153 5.25 29.80 16.23
CA THR A 153 4.12 29.91 15.31
C THR A 153 4.24 28.90 14.18
N ARG A 154 5.44 28.72 13.63
CA ARG A 154 5.71 27.68 12.60
C ARG A 154 5.39 26.27 13.12
N VAL A 155 5.85 25.94 14.33
CA VAL A 155 5.53 24.64 14.96
C VAL A 155 4.01 24.50 15.10
N SER A 156 3.32 25.49 15.66
CA SER A 156 1.85 25.42 15.85
C SER A 156 1.09 25.31 14.53
N MET A 157 1.50 26.04 13.49
CA MET A 157 0.90 25.94 12.15
C MET A 157 1.12 24.56 11.52
N THR A 158 2.33 24.01 11.65
CA THR A 158 2.63 22.67 11.14
C THR A 158 1.83 21.59 11.85
N LEU A 159 1.70 21.68 13.19
CA LEU A 159 0.86 20.79 13.99
C LEU A 159 -0.61 20.85 13.57
N ALA A 160 -1.14 22.06 13.37
CA ALA A 160 -2.50 22.27 12.87
C ALA A 160 -2.71 21.68 11.46
N GLN A 161 -1.74 21.90 10.54
CA GLN A 161 -1.78 21.36 9.18
C GLN A 161 -1.82 19.82 9.16
N ILE A 162 -1.13 19.18 10.12
CA ILE A 162 -1.07 17.71 10.23
C ILE A 162 -2.25 17.15 11.06
N GLY A 163 -3.06 18.02 11.66
CA GLY A 163 -4.23 17.61 12.44
C GLY A 163 -3.89 17.07 13.84
N LEU A 164 -2.75 17.46 14.40
CA LEU A 164 -2.33 17.14 15.76
C LEU A 164 -2.91 18.20 16.73
N GLN A 165 -3.98 17.85 17.44
CA GLN A 165 -4.71 18.77 18.31
C GLN A 165 -4.16 18.79 19.75
N ASP A 166 -3.77 17.64 20.28
CA ASP A 166 -3.23 17.52 21.64
C ASP A 166 -1.70 17.70 21.60
N VAL A 167 -1.27 18.94 21.70
CA VAL A 167 0.15 19.32 21.58
C VAL A 167 0.96 19.01 22.83
N ASP A 168 0.29 18.88 24.00
CA ASP A 168 0.91 18.60 25.30
C ASP A 168 0.96 17.10 25.61
N ALA A 169 0.34 16.25 24.79
CA ALA A 169 0.41 14.80 24.95
C ALA A 169 1.85 14.30 24.84
N SER A 170 2.21 13.29 25.65
CA SER A 170 3.49 12.61 25.52
C SER A 170 3.51 11.76 24.24
N VAL A 171 4.59 11.87 23.45
CA VAL A 171 4.77 11.08 22.23
C VAL A 171 4.79 9.57 22.50
N ASP A 172 5.30 9.18 23.68
CA ASP A 172 5.37 7.75 24.08
C ASP A 172 3.98 7.12 24.27
N ALA A 173 2.96 7.94 24.57
CA ALA A 173 1.58 7.48 24.73
C ALA A 173 0.80 7.40 23.40
N LEU A 174 1.36 7.89 22.30
CA LEU A 174 0.72 7.92 20.99
C LEU A 174 0.78 6.57 20.28
N SER A 175 -0.21 6.30 19.42
CA SER A 175 -0.14 5.18 18.49
C SER A 175 1.00 5.37 17.49
N GLY A 176 1.52 4.26 16.92
CA GLY A 176 2.59 4.31 15.93
C GLY A 176 2.27 5.21 14.72
N GLY A 177 1.01 5.23 14.26
CA GLY A 177 0.56 6.13 13.20
C GLY A 177 0.61 7.61 13.61
N MET A 178 0.25 7.93 14.85
CA MET A 178 0.37 9.30 15.38
C MET A 178 1.82 9.70 15.57
N GLN A 179 2.70 8.79 16.03
CA GLN A 179 4.15 9.04 16.11
C GLN A 179 4.75 9.36 14.74
N LYS A 180 4.31 8.66 13.67
CA LYS A 180 4.72 8.98 12.30
C LYS A 180 4.24 10.36 11.85
N ARG A 181 3.03 10.77 12.23
CA ARG A 181 2.55 12.14 11.97
C ARG A 181 3.42 13.18 12.67
N VAL A 182 3.83 12.93 13.92
CA VAL A 182 4.76 13.80 14.67
C VAL A 182 6.13 13.88 13.98
N ALA A 183 6.67 12.75 13.52
CA ALA A 183 7.94 12.71 12.78
C ALA A 183 7.87 13.52 11.47
N LEU A 184 6.75 13.38 10.75
CA LEU A 184 6.53 14.16 9.53
C LEU A 184 6.37 15.65 9.82
N ALA A 185 5.68 16.02 10.92
CA ALA A 185 5.60 17.40 11.38
C ALA A 185 6.98 17.97 11.70
N ARG A 186 7.83 17.20 12.41
CA ARG A 186 9.22 17.54 12.69
C ARG A 186 10.05 17.77 11.43
N ALA A 187 9.78 17.00 10.39
CA ALA A 187 10.44 17.17 9.08
C ALA A 187 9.93 18.42 8.34
N LEU A 188 8.63 18.62 8.29
CA LEU A 188 8.01 19.70 7.52
C LEU A 188 8.19 21.09 8.14
N VAL A 189 8.37 21.18 9.48
CA VAL A 189 8.64 22.47 10.15
C VAL A 189 9.95 23.10 9.65
N LEU A 190 10.88 22.30 9.10
CA LEU A 190 12.11 22.76 8.45
C LEU A 190 11.89 23.34 7.06
N GLN A 191 10.71 23.18 6.45
CA GLN A 191 10.42 23.57 5.06
C GLN A 191 11.45 23.03 4.06
N PRO A 192 11.63 21.69 3.99
CA PRO A 192 12.70 21.09 3.21
C PRO A 192 12.53 21.33 1.72
N ASP A 193 13.66 21.49 1.00
CA ASP A 193 13.71 21.45 -0.47
C ASP A 193 13.62 19.98 -0.97
N VAL A 194 14.17 19.06 -0.19
CA VAL A 194 14.14 17.62 -0.46
C VAL A 194 13.66 16.88 0.79
N LEU A 195 12.60 16.09 0.63
CA LEU A 195 12.05 15.23 1.68
C LEU A 195 12.25 13.75 1.31
N LEU A 196 12.92 13.03 2.20
CA LEU A 196 13.24 11.62 2.04
C LEU A 196 12.42 10.81 3.04
N LEU A 197 11.61 9.85 2.56
CA LEU A 197 10.72 9.06 3.39
C LEU A 197 11.01 7.57 3.23
N ASP A 198 11.29 6.89 4.34
CA ASP A 198 11.53 5.43 4.36
C ASP A 198 10.30 4.73 4.92
N GLU A 199 9.56 3.99 4.08
CA GLU A 199 8.31 3.26 4.37
C GLU A 199 7.29 4.09 5.20
N PRO A 200 6.87 5.26 4.71
CA PRO A 200 5.99 6.15 5.47
C PRO A 200 4.57 5.60 5.65
N THR A 201 4.16 4.65 4.81
CA THR A 201 2.81 4.04 4.84
C THR A 201 2.67 2.92 5.86
N ASN A 202 3.78 2.29 6.31
CA ASN A 202 3.73 1.19 7.27
C ASN A 202 3.04 1.60 8.57
N HIS A 203 2.16 0.74 9.10
CA HIS A 203 1.38 0.95 10.33
C HIS A 203 0.36 2.11 10.30
N LEU A 204 0.17 2.77 9.14
CA LEU A 204 -0.92 3.72 8.97
C LEU A 204 -2.21 2.97 8.59
N ASP A 205 -3.34 3.45 9.09
CA ASP A 205 -4.65 3.03 8.61
C ASP A 205 -5.02 3.78 7.31
N PHE A 206 -6.13 3.39 6.68
CA PHE A 206 -6.54 3.96 5.39
C PHE A 206 -6.70 5.48 5.43
N ASP A 207 -7.24 6.03 6.53
CA ASP A 207 -7.39 7.47 6.71
C ASP A 207 -6.03 8.15 6.84
N GLY A 208 -5.09 7.52 7.55
CA GLY A 208 -3.71 7.97 7.66
C GLY A 208 -2.97 7.96 6.33
N ILE A 209 -3.14 6.90 5.52
CA ILE A 209 -2.55 6.80 4.18
C ILE A 209 -3.14 7.86 3.26
N ARG A 210 -4.46 8.03 3.23
CA ARG A 210 -5.15 9.04 2.40
C ARG A 210 -4.71 10.46 2.76
N TRP A 211 -4.65 10.76 4.06
CA TRP A 211 -4.13 12.02 4.54
C TRP A 211 -2.68 12.27 4.10
N LEU A 212 -1.81 11.25 4.18
CA LEU A 212 -0.41 11.34 3.76
C LEU A 212 -0.29 11.58 2.25
N GLU A 213 -1.09 10.89 1.44
CA GLU A 213 -1.18 11.09 -0.02
C GLU A 213 -1.50 12.57 -0.35
N GLU A 214 -2.56 13.11 0.27
CA GLU A 214 -2.99 14.49 0.03
C GLU A 214 -1.91 15.49 0.46
N LEU A 215 -1.28 15.27 1.60
CA LEU A 215 -0.20 16.10 2.10
C LEU A 215 1.00 16.12 1.15
N LEU A 216 1.47 14.95 0.70
CA LEU A 216 2.65 14.85 -0.17
C LEU A 216 2.40 15.35 -1.58
N VAL A 217 1.20 15.18 -2.12
CA VAL A 217 0.83 15.75 -3.43
C VAL A 217 0.80 17.28 -3.38
N ALA A 218 0.42 17.88 -2.26
CA ALA A 218 0.39 19.32 -2.06
C ALA A 218 1.79 19.95 -1.83
N GLN A 219 2.82 19.15 -1.49
CA GLN A 219 4.18 19.65 -1.25
C GLN A 219 4.87 20.10 -2.53
N ARG A 220 5.70 21.14 -2.41
CA ARG A 220 6.56 21.64 -3.51
C ARG A 220 7.98 21.07 -3.45
N ALA A 221 8.35 20.45 -2.35
CA ALA A 221 9.65 19.80 -2.16
C ALA A 221 9.86 18.69 -3.19
N GLY A 222 11.10 18.43 -3.58
CA GLY A 222 11.47 17.18 -4.23
C GLY A 222 11.28 16.04 -3.26
N LEU A 223 10.57 14.98 -3.66
CA LEU A 223 10.30 13.82 -2.81
C LEU A 223 11.04 12.60 -3.34
N LEU A 224 11.73 11.89 -2.45
CA LEU A 224 12.21 10.54 -2.70
C LEU A 224 11.70 9.64 -1.57
N PHE A 225 10.89 8.65 -1.91
CA PHE A 225 10.27 7.80 -0.91
C PHE A 225 10.32 6.33 -1.28
N ILE A 226 10.46 5.48 -0.28
CA ILE A 226 10.37 4.03 -0.38
C ILE A 226 9.01 3.63 0.14
N THR A 227 8.27 2.82 -0.62
CA THR A 227 7.06 2.16 -0.13
C THR A 227 6.76 0.92 -0.97
N HIS A 228 6.03 0.01 -0.37
CA HIS A 228 5.50 -1.20 -1.03
C HIS A 228 4.00 -1.09 -1.32
N ASP A 229 3.35 0.00 -0.90
CA ASP A 229 1.95 0.30 -1.21
C ASP A 229 1.82 0.77 -2.67
N ARG A 230 1.25 -0.10 -3.50
CA ARG A 230 1.10 0.13 -4.95
C ARG A 230 0.12 1.26 -5.26
N ALA A 231 -0.97 1.37 -4.51
CA ALA A 231 -1.97 2.43 -4.67
C ALA A 231 -1.38 3.81 -4.30
N PHE A 232 -0.59 3.85 -3.23
CA PHE A 232 0.14 5.05 -2.82
C PHE A 232 1.16 5.48 -3.88
N LEU A 233 1.96 4.55 -4.42
CA LEU A 233 2.89 4.81 -5.53
C LEU A 233 2.16 5.36 -6.75
N ASP A 234 1.01 4.79 -7.08
CA ASP A 234 0.24 5.22 -8.26
C ASP A 234 -0.31 6.64 -8.12
N ARG A 235 -0.72 7.04 -6.92
CA ARG A 235 -1.29 8.35 -6.64
C ARG A 235 -0.24 9.45 -6.43
N VAL A 236 0.88 9.14 -5.78
CA VAL A 236 1.86 10.14 -5.35
C VAL A 236 3.02 10.28 -6.34
N ALA A 237 3.54 9.17 -6.88
CA ALA A 237 4.75 9.21 -7.70
C ALA A 237 4.53 9.84 -9.07
N THR A 238 5.49 10.67 -9.50
CA THR A 238 5.61 11.18 -10.88
C THR A 238 6.64 10.40 -11.68
N ARG A 239 7.52 9.69 -10.99
CA ARG A 239 8.54 8.80 -11.55
C ARG A 239 8.80 7.65 -10.59
N ILE A 240 8.95 6.44 -11.15
CA ILE A 240 9.38 5.26 -10.40
C ILE A 240 10.85 4.98 -10.73
N VAL A 241 11.63 4.71 -9.70
CA VAL A 241 13.01 4.23 -9.82
C VAL A 241 13.10 2.85 -9.19
N GLU A 242 13.49 1.87 -9.98
CA GLU A 242 13.67 0.49 -9.53
C GLU A 242 15.14 0.23 -9.25
N LEU A 243 15.45 -0.21 -8.04
CA LEU A 243 16.77 -0.73 -7.68
C LEU A 243 16.78 -2.24 -7.87
N ASP A 244 17.36 -2.69 -8.97
CA ASP A 244 17.55 -4.10 -9.29
C ASP A 244 19.03 -4.44 -9.46
N ARG A 245 19.53 -5.38 -8.63
CA ARG A 245 20.91 -5.91 -8.73
C ARG A 245 21.99 -4.83 -8.71
N GLY A 246 21.80 -3.79 -7.91
CA GLY A 246 22.72 -2.67 -7.74
C GLY A 246 22.59 -1.57 -8.81
N ARG A 247 21.70 -1.73 -9.80
CA ARG A 247 21.45 -0.72 -10.85
C ARG A 247 20.13 -0.01 -10.60
N LEU A 248 20.09 1.27 -10.93
CA LEU A 248 18.89 2.10 -10.87
C LEU A 248 18.30 2.23 -12.27
N LEU A 249 17.06 1.76 -12.42
CA LEU A 249 16.29 1.88 -13.65
C LEU A 249 15.15 2.88 -13.44
N SER A 250 15.08 3.88 -14.29
CA SER A 250 14.13 4.99 -14.15
C SER A 250 12.97 4.84 -15.13
N TYR A 251 11.74 4.94 -14.64
CA TYR A 251 10.50 4.83 -15.39
C TYR A 251 9.65 6.08 -15.14
N PRO A 252 9.49 6.96 -16.14
CA PRO A 252 8.60 8.11 -16.02
C PRO A 252 7.15 7.69 -15.89
N GLY A 253 6.41 8.37 -15.02
CA GLY A 253 5.01 8.11 -14.73
C GLY A 253 4.80 7.43 -13.36
N ASN A 254 3.55 7.04 -13.11
CA ASN A 254 3.12 6.38 -11.88
C ASN A 254 3.38 4.86 -11.90
N PHE A 255 2.90 4.15 -10.88
CA PHE A 255 3.15 2.71 -10.75
C PHE A 255 2.49 1.89 -11.87
N SER A 256 1.28 2.23 -12.30
CA SER A 256 0.59 1.57 -13.42
C SER A 256 1.37 1.70 -14.73
N ALA A 257 1.95 2.89 -14.99
CA ALA A 257 2.82 3.10 -16.15
C ALA A 257 4.13 2.29 -16.06
N TYR A 258 4.70 2.17 -14.85
CA TYR A 258 5.85 1.30 -14.57
C TYR A 258 5.53 -0.15 -14.90
N GLN A 259 4.42 -0.70 -14.35
CA GLN A 259 4.03 -2.10 -14.59
C GLN A 259 3.92 -2.42 -16.09
N THR A 260 3.25 -1.55 -16.84
CA THR A 260 3.08 -1.72 -18.30
C THR A 260 4.44 -1.77 -19.02
N ARG A 261 5.34 -0.85 -18.68
CA ARG A 261 6.68 -0.80 -19.31
C ARG A 261 7.56 -1.96 -18.88
N LYS A 262 7.49 -2.36 -17.61
CA LYS A 262 8.23 -3.50 -17.08
C LYS A 262 7.81 -4.81 -17.75
N ALA A 263 6.51 -5.02 -17.92
CA ALA A 263 5.99 -6.19 -18.65
C ALA A 263 6.50 -6.24 -20.10
N GLN A 264 6.48 -5.10 -20.80
CA GLN A 264 7.04 -5.02 -22.16
C GLN A 264 8.55 -5.28 -22.18
N GLN A 265 9.31 -4.73 -21.24
CA GLN A 265 10.75 -4.95 -21.13
C GLN A 265 11.09 -6.43 -20.87
N LEU A 266 10.38 -7.07 -19.94
CA LEU A 266 10.58 -8.50 -19.64
C LEU A 266 10.26 -9.39 -20.84
N GLU A 267 9.24 -9.05 -21.62
CA GLU A 267 8.91 -9.82 -22.84
C GLU A 267 9.99 -9.65 -23.91
N VAL A 268 10.51 -8.46 -24.11
CA VAL A 268 11.65 -8.20 -25.02
C VAL A 268 12.88 -8.99 -24.54
N GLU A 269 13.22 -8.90 -23.26
CA GLU A 269 14.36 -9.62 -22.67
C GLU A 269 14.19 -11.16 -22.82
N ARG A 270 12.99 -11.67 -22.62
CA ARG A 270 12.67 -13.09 -22.84
C ARG A 270 12.95 -13.52 -24.28
N VAL A 271 12.45 -12.75 -25.24
CA VAL A 271 12.66 -13.05 -26.67
C VAL A 271 14.13 -12.96 -27.06
N GLU A 272 14.86 -11.97 -26.55
CA GLU A 272 16.31 -11.82 -26.80
C GLU A 272 17.09 -12.97 -26.17
N ASN A 273 16.78 -13.36 -24.95
CA ASN A 273 17.39 -14.48 -24.26
C ASN A 273 17.14 -15.82 -25.00
N GLU A 274 15.92 -16.05 -25.48
CA GLU A 274 15.62 -17.23 -26.29
C GLU A 274 16.41 -17.27 -27.60
N LYS A 275 16.55 -16.13 -28.30
CA LYS A 275 17.35 -16.01 -29.50
C LYS A 275 18.82 -16.29 -29.23
N PHE A 276 19.35 -15.72 -28.15
CA PHE A 276 20.73 -15.91 -27.74
C PHE A 276 21.01 -17.37 -27.34
N ASP A 277 20.11 -18.02 -26.57
CA ASP A 277 20.27 -19.41 -26.17
C ASP A 277 20.20 -20.37 -27.38
N LYS A 278 19.34 -20.06 -28.37
CA LYS A 278 19.32 -20.80 -29.65
C LYS A 278 20.62 -20.63 -30.40
N LEU A 279 21.18 -19.41 -30.45
CA LEU A 279 22.46 -19.15 -31.10
C LEU A 279 23.61 -19.85 -30.38
N LEU A 280 23.66 -19.79 -29.06
CA LEU A 280 24.65 -20.47 -28.22
C LEU A 280 24.60 -21.98 -28.44
N ALA A 281 23.40 -22.57 -28.44
CA ALA A 281 23.22 -24.01 -28.73
C ALA A 281 23.72 -24.42 -30.12
N GLN A 282 23.47 -23.57 -31.14
CA GLN A 282 23.99 -23.81 -32.50
C GLN A 282 25.51 -23.77 -32.55
N GLU A 283 26.15 -22.78 -31.88
CA GLU A 283 27.62 -22.68 -31.81
C GLU A 283 28.23 -23.83 -31.02
N GLU A 284 27.58 -24.32 -29.95
CA GLU A 284 28.02 -25.50 -29.20
C GLU A 284 27.95 -26.80 -30.04
N VAL A 285 26.85 -26.99 -30.79
CA VAL A 285 26.74 -28.13 -31.71
C VAL A 285 27.80 -28.07 -32.82
N TRP A 286 28.07 -26.86 -33.34
CA TRP A 286 29.08 -26.66 -34.37
C TRP A 286 30.50 -27.03 -33.87
N ILE A 287 30.87 -26.62 -32.66
CA ILE A 287 32.18 -26.98 -32.07
C ILE A 287 32.30 -28.47 -31.86
N ARG A 288 31.25 -29.14 -31.39
CA ARG A 288 31.26 -30.62 -31.22
C ARG A 288 31.43 -31.39 -32.54
N LYS A 289 30.91 -30.84 -33.65
CA LYS A 289 30.98 -31.46 -34.99
C LYS A 289 32.22 -31.05 -35.81
N GLY A 290 32.99 -30.01 -35.42
CA GLY A 290 33.91 -29.31 -36.31
C GLY A 290 35.40 -29.32 -35.96
N VAL A 291 35.88 -30.12 -34.98
CA VAL A 291 37.26 -30.03 -34.47
C VAL A 291 38.32 -30.68 -35.41
N GLU A 292 37.93 -31.49 -36.39
CA GLU A 292 38.93 -32.25 -37.16
C GLU A 292 39.53 -31.56 -38.41
N ALA A 293 39.04 -30.45 -38.92
CA ALA A 293 39.43 -30.01 -40.26
C ALA A 293 40.07 -28.63 -40.49
N ARG A 294 40.04 -27.61 -39.60
CA ARG A 294 40.63 -26.27 -39.88
C ARG A 294 41.05 -25.46 -38.62
N ARG A 295 42.31 -25.59 -38.19
CA ARG A 295 42.88 -24.98 -36.98
C ARG A 295 42.87 -23.44 -36.93
N THR A 296 42.99 -22.71 -38.03
CA THR A 296 43.24 -21.26 -38.02
C THR A 296 41.98 -20.37 -38.06
N ARG A 297 40.84 -20.85 -38.58
CA ARG A 297 39.57 -20.10 -38.57
C ARG A 297 38.71 -20.35 -37.33
N SER A 298 39.08 -21.30 -36.48
CA SER A 298 38.30 -21.70 -35.30
C SER A 298 38.61 -20.87 -34.03
N VAL A 299 39.79 -20.23 -33.94
CA VAL A 299 40.21 -19.50 -32.69
C VAL A 299 39.27 -18.33 -32.36
N GLY A 300 38.92 -17.51 -33.35
CA GLY A 300 38.00 -16.38 -33.12
C GLY A 300 36.57 -16.83 -32.76
N ARG A 301 36.11 -17.95 -33.31
CA ARG A 301 34.79 -18.51 -33.05
C ARG A 301 34.72 -19.19 -31.68
N ILE A 302 35.81 -19.84 -31.26
CA ILE A 302 35.97 -20.40 -29.91
C ILE A 302 36.00 -19.28 -28.88
N ALA A 303 36.76 -18.21 -29.15
CA ALA A 303 36.78 -17.02 -28.26
C ALA A 303 35.38 -16.41 -28.09
N ARG A 304 34.62 -16.28 -29.20
CA ARG A 304 33.23 -15.83 -29.17
C ARG A 304 32.32 -16.77 -28.37
N LEU A 305 32.47 -18.08 -28.50
CA LEU A 305 31.69 -19.02 -27.69
C LEU A 305 32.01 -18.90 -26.18
N VAL A 306 33.30 -18.77 -25.84
CA VAL A 306 33.70 -18.54 -24.44
C VAL A 306 33.09 -17.25 -23.91
N GLN A 307 33.13 -16.18 -24.72
CA GLN A 307 32.50 -14.92 -24.37
C GLN A 307 30.96 -15.09 -24.17
N MET A 308 30.27 -15.77 -25.11
CA MET A 308 28.84 -16.03 -25.01
C MET A 308 28.50 -16.91 -23.79
N ARG A 309 29.34 -17.87 -23.42
CA ARG A 309 29.17 -18.66 -22.19
C ARG A 309 29.35 -17.79 -20.93
N ASN A 310 30.33 -16.89 -20.91
CA ASN A 310 30.51 -15.96 -19.82
C ASN A 310 29.33 -15.00 -19.72
N GLU A 311 28.89 -14.42 -20.83
CA GLU A 311 27.69 -13.57 -20.89
C GLU A 311 26.44 -14.32 -20.38
N ARG A 312 26.27 -15.62 -20.71
CA ARG A 312 25.20 -16.45 -20.17
C ARG A 312 25.38 -16.72 -18.67
N ALA A 313 26.60 -16.98 -18.21
CA ALA A 313 26.89 -17.20 -16.79
C ALA A 313 26.73 -15.94 -15.95
N GLU A 314 27.04 -14.77 -16.53
CA GLU A 314 26.84 -13.45 -15.92
C GLU A 314 25.38 -13.01 -15.93
N ARG A 315 24.53 -13.63 -16.75
CA ARG A 315 23.08 -13.40 -16.70
C ARG A 315 22.58 -13.76 -15.31
N ARG A 316 22.30 -12.74 -14.55
CA ARG A 316 21.57 -12.88 -13.29
C ARG A 316 20.11 -13.18 -13.66
N ASN A 317 19.76 -14.47 -13.73
CA ASN A 317 18.41 -14.90 -14.11
C ASN A 317 17.35 -14.18 -13.27
N ALA A 318 16.37 -13.57 -13.93
CA ALA A 318 15.12 -13.24 -13.28
C ALA A 318 14.51 -14.59 -12.79
N GLN A 319 14.28 -14.68 -11.48
CA GLN A 319 13.61 -15.86 -10.93
C GLN A 319 12.18 -15.84 -11.49
N GLY A 320 11.85 -16.87 -12.29
CA GLY A 320 10.55 -16.98 -12.96
C GLY A 320 9.40 -17.15 -11.98
N ASN A 321 8.20 -16.80 -12.43
CA ASN A 321 6.95 -17.13 -11.75
C ASN A 321 6.84 -18.65 -11.67
N VAL A 322 6.74 -19.15 -10.45
CA VAL A 322 6.60 -20.60 -10.18
C VAL A 322 5.15 -20.83 -9.78
N LYS A 323 4.50 -21.83 -10.39
CA LYS A 323 3.20 -22.31 -9.88
C LYS A 323 3.45 -23.01 -8.56
N LEU A 324 2.86 -22.47 -7.50
CA LEU A 324 2.97 -22.99 -6.15
C LEU A 324 1.74 -23.84 -5.83
N ASP A 325 1.97 -25.07 -5.38
CA ASP A 325 0.94 -25.88 -4.74
C ASP A 325 0.91 -25.56 -3.24
N VAL A 326 -0.27 -25.29 -2.68
CA VAL A 326 -0.49 -25.01 -1.25
C VAL A 326 -0.93 -26.27 -0.53
N ALA A 327 -0.39 -26.53 0.67
CA ALA A 327 -0.84 -27.63 1.50
C ALA A 327 -2.27 -27.38 1.97
N GLN A 328 -3.21 -28.18 1.49
CA GLN A 328 -4.62 -28.12 1.92
C GLN A 328 -4.81 -29.06 3.08
N GLY A 329 -5.44 -28.56 4.18
CA GLY A 329 -5.89 -29.38 5.28
C GLY A 329 -7.12 -30.23 4.92
N GLU A 330 -7.53 -31.13 5.82
CA GLU A 330 -8.81 -31.80 5.68
C GLU A 330 -9.95 -30.77 5.59
N LYS A 331 -10.95 -31.02 4.75
CA LYS A 331 -12.06 -30.09 4.55
C LYS A 331 -12.79 -29.82 5.86
N SER A 332 -12.90 -28.55 6.26
CA SER A 332 -13.74 -28.11 7.37
C SER A 332 -15.23 -28.38 7.10
N GLY A 333 -16.09 -28.24 8.12
CA GLY A 333 -17.55 -28.17 7.94
C GLY A 333 -17.92 -27.06 6.93
N LYS A 334 -19.17 -27.02 6.48
CA LYS A 334 -19.65 -25.93 5.60
C LYS A 334 -19.60 -24.55 6.25
N ILE A 335 -19.90 -24.50 7.56
CA ILE A 335 -19.85 -23.28 8.38
C ILE A 335 -18.53 -23.31 9.15
N VAL A 336 -17.76 -22.24 9.04
CA VAL A 336 -16.53 -22.00 9.81
C VAL A 336 -16.85 -21.30 11.12
N ALA A 337 -17.70 -20.28 11.07
CA ALA A 337 -18.18 -19.58 12.26
C ALA A 337 -19.55 -18.97 12.01
N GLU A 338 -20.40 -18.93 13.04
CA GLU A 338 -21.69 -18.25 13.03
C GLU A 338 -21.78 -17.39 14.30
N LEU A 339 -21.93 -16.09 14.10
CA LEU A 339 -22.09 -15.08 15.13
C LEU A 339 -23.52 -14.57 15.12
N THR A 340 -24.17 -14.52 16.30
CA THR A 340 -25.53 -14.00 16.43
C THR A 340 -25.56 -12.98 17.56
N ASP A 341 -25.85 -11.71 17.22
CA ASP A 341 -25.97 -10.55 18.13
C ASP A 341 -24.80 -10.42 19.12
N VAL A 342 -23.58 -10.66 18.61
CA VAL A 342 -22.36 -10.68 19.44
C VAL A 342 -21.99 -9.27 19.85
N THR A 343 -21.82 -9.09 21.17
CA THR A 343 -21.34 -7.84 21.77
C THR A 343 -20.07 -8.10 22.58
N LYS A 344 -19.07 -7.20 22.45
CA LYS A 344 -17.83 -7.22 23.23
C LYS A 344 -17.44 -5.84 23.71
N ARG A 345 -17.14 -5.72 25.01
CA ARG A 345 -16.77 -4.47 25.69
C ARG A 345 -15.44 -4.61 26.43
N TYR A 346 -14.68 -3.53 26.49
CA TYR A 346 -13.47 -3.39 27.29
C TYR A 346 -13.50 -2.06 28.02
N GLY A 347 -13.45 -2.09 29.35
CA GLY A 347 -13.34 -0.89 30.17
C GLY A 347 -14.41 0.18 29.89
N GLY A 348 -15.64 -0.23 29.56
CA GLY A 348 -16.75 0.68 29.22
C GLY A 348 -16.85 1.07 27.75
N ARG A 349 -15.83 0.76 26.92
CA ARG A 349 -15.88 0.97 25.45
C ARG A 349 -16.44 -0.29 24.77
N THR A 350 -17.48 -0.12 23.97
CA THR A 350 -18.00 -1.19 23.11
C THR A 350 -17.14 -1.30 21.87
N VAL A 351 -16.57 -2.47 21.63
CA VAL A 351 -15.69 -2.76 20.47
C VAL A 351 -16.46 -3.50 19.39
N VAL A 352 -17.41 -4.35 19.77
CA VAL A 352 -18.34 -5.01 18.86
C VAL A 352 -19.73 -4.87 19.47
N ASP A 353 -20.71 -4.34 18.72
CA ASP A 353 -22.09 -4.11 19.14
C ASP A 353 -23.05 -4.90 18.27
N ARG A 354 -23.66 -5.95 18.84
CA ARG A 354 -24.71 -6.80 18.24
C ARG A 354 -24.42 -7.22 16.79
N PHE A 355 -23.18 -7.64 16.55
CA PHE A 355 -22.76 -8.07 15.22
C PHE A 355 -23.18 -9.52 14.96
N SER A 356 -23.77 -9.73 13.77
CA SER A 356 -24.18 -11.05 13.29
C SER A 356 -23.61 -11.29 11.90
N THR A 357 -22.96 -12.43 11.69
CA THR A 357 -22.44 -12.88 10.39
C THR A 357 -22.25 -14.39 10.39
N THR A 358 -22.17 -14.96 9.19
CA THR A 358 -21.88 -16.40 9.00
C THR A 358 -20.70 -16.55 8.04
N VAL A 359 -19.59 -17.05 8.54
CA VAL A 359 -18.40 -17.36 7.75
C VAL A 359 -18.49 -18.78 7.23
N MET A 360 -18.48 -18.93 5.91
CA MET A 360 -18.55 -20.23 5.24
C MET A 360 -17.15 -20.72 4.84
N ARG A 361 -17.05 -21.99 4.56
CA ARG A 361 -15.82 -22.57 3.99
C ARG A 361 -15.56 -22.00 2.60
N GLY A 362 -14.33 -21.54 2.39
CA GLY A 362 -13.88 -20.95 1.12
C GLY A 362 -14.07 -19.43 1.05
N ASP A 363 -14.71 -18.81 2.06
CA ASP A 363 -14.80 -17.36 2.11
C ASP A 363 -13.42 -16.74 2.31
N LYS A 364 -13.18 -15.65 1.60
CA LYS A 364 -11.98 -14.80 1.73
C LYS A 364 -12.44 -13.43 2.22
N ILE A 365 -12.33 -13.21 3.53
CA ILE A 365 -12.91 -12.04 4.20
C ILE A 365 -11.82 -11.08 4.63
N GLY A 366 -11.93 -9.82 4.17
CA GLY A 366 -11.09 -8.70 4.59
C GLY A 366 -11.69 -7.96 5.79
N PHE A 367 -10.87 -7.59 6.77
CA PHE A 367 -11.29 -6.76 7.92
C PHE A 367 -10.72 -5.37 7.76
N VAL A 368 -11.59 -4.36 7.64
CA VAL A 368 -11.24 -2.97 7.36
C VAL A 368 -11.73 -2.08 8.50
N GLY A 369 -10.92 -1.09 8.84
CA GLY A 369 -11.29 -0.09 9.86
C GLY A 369 -10.06 0.57 10.47
N PRO A 370 -10.23 1.68 11.20
CA PRO A 370 -9.14 2.42 11.82
C PRO A 370 -8.37 1.56 12.82
N ASN A 371 -7.15 2.00 13.13
CA ASN A 371 -6.34 1.34 14.14
C ASN A 371 -7.02 1.44 15.51
N GLY A 372 -7.08 0.30 16.24
CA GLY A 372 -7.80 0.21 17.52
C GLY A 372 -9.33 0.10 17.42
N ALA A 373 -9.90 -0.08 16.22
CA ALA A 373 -11.34 -0.35 16.02
C ALA A 373 -11.77 -1.71 16.59
N GLY A 374 -10.84 -2.67 16.74
CA GLY A 374 -11.14 -3.99 17.28
C GLY A 374 -11.07 -5.12 16.25
N LYS A 375 -10.36 -4.95 15.13
CA LYS A 375 -10.18 -5.96 14.08
C LYS A 375 -9.70 -7.29 14.65
N THR A 376 -8.61 -7.30 15.41
CA THR A 376 -8.06 -8.50 16.07
C THR A 376 -9.03 -9.08 17.12
N THR A 377 -9.82 -8.25 17.79
CA THR A 377 -10.86 -8.71 18.74
C THR A 377 -11.97 -9.48 18.00
N LEU A 378 -12.44 -8.94 16.88
CA LEU A 378 -13.47 -9.57 16.06
C LEU A 378 -12.96 -10.89 15.47
N LEU A 379 -11.71 -10.94 14.98
CA LEU A 379 -11.07 -12.18 14.54
C LEU A 379 -11.07 -13.26 15.64
N LYS A 380 -10.65 -12.91 16.86
CA LYS A 380 -10.64 -13.85 18.00
C LYS A 380 -12.04 -14.31 18.40
N LEU A 381 -13.06 -13.47 18.25
CA LEU A 381 -14.46 -13.87 18.45
C LEU A 381 -14.92 -14.88 17.40
N ILE A 382 -14.63 -14.63 16.11
CA ILE A 382 -14.97 -15.52 14.99
C ILE A 382 -14.33 -16.91 15.19
N LEU A 383 -13.08 -16.95 15.63
CA LEU A 383 -12.35 -18.19 15.83
C LEU A 383 -12.71 -18.92 17.16
N GLY A 384 -13.46 -18.24 18.04
CA GLY A 384 -13.83 -18.79 19.34
C GLY A 384 -12.74 -18.70 20.41
N ASP A 385 -11.62 -18.02 20.12
CA ASP A 385 -10.51 -17.78 21.06
C ASP A 385 -10.92 -16.79 22.17
N LEU A 386 -11.93 -15.97 21.89
CA LEU A 386 -12.48 -14.97 22.82
C LEU A 386 -13.99 -15.20 22.98
N LYS A 387 -14.46 -15.18 24.23
CA LYS A 387 -15.90 -15.27 24.52
C LYS A 387 -16.56 -13.90 24.40
N PRO A 388 -17.74 -13.81 23.76
CA PRO A 388 -18.53 -12.59 23.75
C PRO A 388 -19.09 -12.29 25.14
N ASP A 389 -19.44 -11.02 25.39
CA ASP A 389 -20.13 -10.60 26.61
C ASP A 389 -21.66 -10.83 26.48
N GLU A 390 -22.20 -10.63 25.26
CA GLU A 390 -23.59 -10.90 24.89
C GLU A 390 -23.62 -11.58 23.52
N GLY A 391 -24.68 -12.32 23.22
CA GLY A 391 -24.84 -13.05 21.96
C GLY A 391 -24.20 -14.44 22.00
N THR A 392 -24.14 -15.09 20.84
CA THR A 392 -23.60 -16.45 20.73
C THR A 392 -22.63 -16.56 19.55
N VAL A 393 -21.55 -17.31 19.76
CA VAL A 393 -20.59 -17.70 18.74
C VAL A 393 -20.60 -19.20 18.63
N ARG A 394 -20.84 -19.71 17.43
CA ARG A 394 -20.76 -21.14 17.11
C ARG A 394 -19.62 -21.35 16.13
N THR A 395 -18.60 -22.08 16.53
CA THR A 395 -17.48 -22.48 15.68
C THR A 395 -17.79 -23.77 14.94
N GLY A 396 -17.30 -23.88 13.72
CA GLY A 396 -17.44 -25.06 12.88
C GLY A 396 -16.66 -26.26 13.39
N THR A 397 -16.82 -27.39 12.73
CA THR A 397 -16.12 -28.64 13.05
C THR A 397 -14.88 -28.81 12.19
N ASN A 398 -13.86 -29.50 12.72
CA ASN A 398 -12.61 -29.83 12.03
C ASN A 398 -11.85 -28.61 11.51
N LEU A 399 -11.80 -27.53 12.28
CA LEU A 399 -11.04 -26.33 11.95
C LEU A 399 -9.56 -26.55 12.24
N GLN A 400 -8.72 -26.36 11.22
CA GLN A 400 -7.26 -26.33 11.31
C GLN A 400 -6.81 -24.90 11.00
N VAL A 401 -6.66 -24.10 12.05
CA VAL A 401 -6.34 -22.67 11.93
C VAL A 401 -4.83 -22.47 11.93
N ALA A 402 -4.33 -21.71 10.96
CA ALA A 402 -2.94 -21.27 10.93
C ALA A 402 -2.89 -19.73 11.04
N TYR A 403 -2.16 -19.24 12.05
CA TYR A 403 -1.93 -17.82 12.29
C TYR A 403 -0.55 -17.40 11.78
N PHE A 404 -0.50 -16.39 10.93
CA PHE A 404 0.76 -15.86 10.39
C PHE A 404 1.62 -15.21 11.49
N ASP A 405 1.02 -14.37 12.34
CA ASP A 405 1.76 -13.62 13.36
C ASP A 405 2.35 -14.51 14.46
N GLN A 406 1.62 -15.55 14.89
CA GLN A 406 2.14 -16.51 15.88
C GLN A 406 3.37 -17.28 15.38
N MET A 407 3.50 -17.47 14.06
CA MET A 407 4.66 -18.13 13.46
C MET A 407 5.90 -17.24 13.48
N ARG A 408 5.74 -15.90 13.45
CA ARG A 408 6.83 -14.92 13.52
C ARG A 408 7.59 -15.04 14.86
N ALA A 409 6.87 -15.18 15.96
CA ALA A 409 7.44 -15.35 17.30
C ALA A 409 8.14 -16.72 17.52
N GLN A 410 7.86 -17.73 16.70
CA GLN A 410 8.36 -19.10 16.83
C GLN A 410 9.52 -19.45 15.91
N LEU A 411 10.15 -18.50 15.23
CA LEU A 411 11.31 -18.77 14.39
C LEU A 411 12.57 -18.99 15.25
N ASP A 412 13.12 -20.18 15.18
CA ASP A 412 14.40 -20.51 15.78
C ASP A 412 15.52 -19.95 14.92
N GLN A 413 16.26 -18.99 15.45
CA GLN A 413 17.31 -18.23 14.76
C GLN A 413 18.50 -19.11 14.32
N GLU A 414 18.75 -20.22 15.02
CA GLU A 414 19.90 -21.09 14.79
C GLU A 414 19.61 -22.22 13.79
N LYS A 415 18.35 -22.53 13.54
CA LYS A 415 17.96 -23.57 12.56
C LYS A 415 18.24 -23.15 11.14
N SER A 416 18.50 -24.15 10.26
CA SER A 416 18.57 -23.92 8.82
C SER A 416 17.17 -23.60 8.25
N LEU A 417 17.12 -22.97 7.09
CA LEU A 417 15.85 -22.72 6.40
C LEU A 417 15.12 -24.05 6.11
N ALA A 418 15.83 -25.06 5.65
CA ALA A 418 15.28 -26.38 5.36
C ALA A 418 14.66 -27.02 6.61
N ASP A 419 15.37 -27.02 7.75
CA ASP A 419 14.86 -27.57 9.01
C ASP A 419 13.71 -26.75 9.61
N THR A 420 13.61 -25.47 9.26
CA THR A 420 12.47 -24.62 9.67
C THR A 420 11.18 -25.00 8.94
N ILE A 421 11.28 -25.41 7.68
CA ILE A 421 10.14 -25.85 6.87
C ILE A 421 9.77 -27.30 7.19
N SER A 422 10.76 -28.21 7.18
CA SER A 422 10.54 -29.65 7.35
C SER A 422 11.56 -30.21 8.33
N PRO A 423 11.29 -30.18 9.65
CA PRO A 423 12.23 -30.65 10.69
C PRO A 423 12.57 -32.13 10.50
N GLY A 424 13.86 -32.41 10.27
CA GLY A 424 14.36 -33.79 10.16
C GLY A 424 13.98 -34.53 8.88
N SER A 425 13.44 -33.86 7.86
CA SER A 425 13.09 -34.45 6.57
C SER A 425 13.54 -33.55 5.41
N GLU A 426 14.03 -34.15 4.34
CA GLU A 426 14.33 -33.43 3.09
C GLU A 426 13.08 -33.19 2.20
N TRP A 427 11.92 -33.65 2.65
CA TRP A 427 10.68 -33.63 1.87
C TRP A 427 9.58 -32.91 2.60
N VAL A 428 8.83 -32.10 1.88
CA VAL A 428 7.59 -31.44 2.32
C VAL A 428 6.43 -32.06 1.58
N GLU A 429 5.35 -32.38 2.29
CA GLU A 429 4.12 -32.89 1.70
C GLU A 429 3.10 -31.76 1.52
N ILE A 430 2.72 -31.46 0.30
CA ILE A 430 1.85 -30.35 -0.07
C ILE A 430 0.73 -30.89 -0.94
N GLY A 431 -0.53 -30.79 -0.51
CA GLY A 431 -1.67 -31.28 -1.28
C GLY A 431 -1.59 -32.77 -1.66
N GLY A 432 -0.90 -33.60 -0.82
CA GLY A 432 -0.66 -35.00 -1.10
C GLY A 432 0.51 -35.30 -2.06
N VAL A 433 1.22 -34.26 -2.52
CA VAL A 433 2.42 -34.38 -3.37
C VAL A 433 3.67 -34.15 -2.51
N ARG A 434 4.64 -35.08 -2.61
CA ARG A 434 5.94 -34.93 -1.94
C ARG A 434 6.88 -34.09 -2.81
N LYS A 435 7.34 -32.96 -2.27
CA LYS A 435 8.28 -32.05 -2.92
C LYS A 435 9.55 -31.94 -2.10
N HIS A 436 10.72 -31.90 -2.74
CA HIS A 436 11.99 -31.70 -2.04
C HIS A 436 12.06 -30.29 -1.44
N VAL A 437 12.49 -30.17 -0.17
CA VAL A 437 12.48 -28.89 0.58
C VAL A 437 13.25 -27.78 -0.12
N MET A 438 14.35 -28.09 -0.81
CA MET A 438 15.12 -27.08 -1.56
C MET A 438 14.35 -26.56 -2.77
N SER A 439 13.61 -27.45 -3.47
CA SER A 439 12.74 -27.03 -4.58
C SER A 439 11.58 -26.18 -4.06
N TYR A 440 11.01 -26.54 -2.93
CA TYR A 440 9.95 -25.77 -2.26
C TYR A 440 10.43 -24.39 -1.83
N LEU A 441 11.61 -24.28 -1.21
CA LEU A 441 12.23 -22.99 -0.86
C LEU A 441 12.54 -22.15 -2.11
N GLY A 442 12.88 -22.80 -3.22
CA GLY A 442 13.06 -22.14 -4.51
C GLY A 442 11.80 -21.43 -5.00
N ASP A 443 10.62 -22.02 -4.76
CA ASP A 443 9.32 -21.40 -5.10
C ASP A 443 9.10 -20.09 -4.32
N PHE A 444 9.65 -19.98 -3.09
CA PHE A 444 9.65 -18.76 -2.30
C PHE A 444 10.88 -17.87 -2.54
N LEU A 445 11.50 -18.03 -3.72
CA LEU A 445 12.60 -17.18 -4.18
C LEU A 445 13.89 -17.30 -3.34
N PHE A 446 14.11 -18.42 -2.65
CA PHE A 446 15.38 -18.73 -2.02
C PHE A 446 16.31 -19.47 -2.97
N ALA A 447 17.56 -18.98 -3.08
CA ALA A 447 18.57 -19.71 -3.82
C ALA A 447 18.90 -21.06 -3.11
N PRO A 448 19.21 -22.17 -3.86
CA PRO A 448 19.48 -23.46 -3.27
C PRO A 448 20.59 -23.45 -2.21
N GLU A 449 21.61 -22.60 -2.39
CA GLU A 449 22.73 -22.45 -1.47
C GLU A 449 22.29 -21.89 -0.12
N ARG A 450 21.21 -21.08 -0.11
CA ARG A 450 20.64 -20.46 1.10
C ARG A 450 19.82 -21.45 1.94
N ALA A 451 19.36 -22.56 1.39
CA ALA A 451 18.52 -23.52 2.12
C ALA A 451 19.19 -24.08 3.40
N ARG A 452 20.51 -24.15 3.42
CA ARG A 452 21.32 -24.60 4.58
C ARG A 452 21.77 -23.45 5.49
N SER A 453 21.52 -22.20 5.14
CA SER A 453 21.89 -21.04 5.97
C SER A 453 21.01 -20.96 7.22
N PRO A 454 21.52 -20.47 8.36
CA PRO A 454 20.71 -20.28 9.56
C PRO A 454 19.74 -19.08 9.39
N VAL A 455 18.59 -19.15 10.03
CA VAL A 455 17.54 -18.12 9.97
C VAL A 455 18.06 -16.73 10.36
N LYS A 456 18.99 -16.64 11.32
CA LYS A 456 19.61 -15.37 11.75
C LYS A 456 20.33 -14.62 10.64
N SER A 457 20.76 -15.30 9.57
CA SER A 457 21.45 -14.68 8.43
C SER A 457 20.50 -14.04 7.42
N LEU A 458 19.18 -14.13 7.64
CA LEU A 458 18.17 -13.59 6.75
C LEU A 458 17.90 -12.12 7.05
N SER A 459 17.71 -11.33 5.99
CA SER A 459 17.10 -10.01 6.07
C SER A 459 15.63 -10.08 6.54
N GLY A 460 15.04 -8.97 6.97
CA GLY A 460 13.64 -8.91 7.40
C GLY A 460 12.69 -9.47 6.34
N GLY A 461 12.82 -9.05 5.08
CA GLY A 461 12.00 -9.54 3.98
C GLY A 461 12.22 -11.02 3.65
N GLU A 462 13.46 -11.52 3.70
CA GLU A 462 13.72 -12.96 3.54
C GLU A 462 13.11 -13.77 4.69
N ARG A 463 13.14 -13.23 5.91
CA ARG A 463 12.50 -13.86 7.07
C ARG A 463 10.99 -13.96 6.91
N ASN A 464 10.35 -12.91 6.40
CA ASN A 464 8.91 -12.92 6.12
C ASN A 464 8.57 -13.92 5.01
N ARG A 465 9.37 -14.03 3.93
CA ARG A 465 9.21 -15.07 2.90
C ARG A 465 9.33 -16.49 3.48
N LEU A 466 10.27 -16.71 4.40
CA LEU A 466 10.42 -18.00 5.08
C LEU A 466 9.19 -18.32 5.95
N LEU A 467 8.61 -17.30 6.60
CA LEU A 467 7.38 -17.45 7.38
C LEU A 467 6.19 -17.83 6.48
N LEU A 468 6.06 -17.21 5.31
CA LEU A 468 5.06 -17.58 4.32
C LEU A 468 5.27 -19.03 3.84
N ALA A 469 6.50 -19.41 3.50
CA ALA A 469 6.82 -20.77 3.13
C ALA A 469 6.44 -21.77 4.24
N ARG A 470 6.71 -21.44 5.51
CA ARG A 470 6.34 -22.27 6.67
C ARG A 470 4.82 -22.34 6.86
N LEU A 471 4.10 -21.23 6.63
CA LEU A 471 2.64 -21.17 6.73
C LEU A 471 1.99 -22.12 5.73
N PHE A 472 2.40 -22.02 4.47
CA PHE A 472 1.81 -22.82 3.39
C PHE A 472 2.32 -24.28 3.34
N ALA A 473 3.39 -24.61 4.06
CA ALA A 473 3.83 -26.00 4.25
C ALA A 473 2.98 -26.78 5.27
N ARG A 474 2.20 -26.08 6.10
CA ARG A 474 1.34 -26.73 7.10
C ARG A 474 -0.05 -26.96 6.55
N PRO A 475 -0.64 -28.15 6.75
CA PRO A 475 -2.03 -28.39 6.39
C PRO A 475 -2.93 -27.49 7.25
N ALA A 476 -3.62 -26.57 6.63
CA ALA A 476 -4.61 -25.69 7.26
C ALA A 476 -5.84 -25.60 6.37
N ASN A 477 -7.01 -25.34 6.95
CA ASN A 477 -8.25 -25.07 6.21
C ASN A 477 -8.82 -23.67 6.54
N VAL A 478 -8.22 -22.98 7.52
CA VAL A 478 -8.48 -21.57 7.84
C VAL A 478 -7.15 -20.85 8.02
N LEU A 479 -6.90 -19.84 7.19
CA LEU A 479 -5.72 -18.96 7.31
C LEU A 479 -6.13 -17.65 7.94
N VAL A 480 -5.37 -17.21 8.94
CA VAL A 480 -5.54 -15.91 9.61
C VAL A 480 -4.29 -15.10 9.40
N LEU A 481 -4.44 -14.01 8.68
CA LEU A 481 -3.37 -13.12 8.27
C LEU A 481 -3.63 -11.74 8.87
N ASP A 482 -2.84 -11.35 9.87
CA ASP A 482 -2.93 -10.02 10.50
C ASP A 482 -1.74 -9.18 9.99
N GLU A 483 -2.03 -8.17 9.17
CA GLU A 483 -1.07 -7.28 8.50
C GLU A 483 0.10 -8.03 7.82
N PRO A 484 -0.18 -9.03 6.95
CA PRO A 484 0.87 -9.83 6.32
C PRO A 484 1.69 -9.02 5.31
N THR A 485 1.15 -7.90 4.84
CA THR A 485 1.76 -7.03 3.82
C THR A 485 2.87 -6.15 4.36
N ASN A 486 2.92 -5.94 5.69
CA ASN A 486 3.98 -5.15 6.31
C ASN A 486 5.34 -5.79 6.08
N ASP A 487 6.31 -4.97 5.66
CA ASP A 487 7.70 -5.35 5.39
C ASP A 487 7.89 -6.36 4.22
N LEU A 488 6.86 -6.62 3.39
CA LEU A 488 6.99 -7.42 2.18
C LEU A 488 7.32 -6.52 0.98
N ASP A 489 8.24 -6.99 0.12
CA ASP A 489 8.49 -6.33 -1.17
C ASP A 489 7.42 -6.70 -2.20
N ILE A 490 7.26 -5.86 -3.23
CA ILE A 490 6.21 -6.02 -4.25
C ILE A 490 6.21 -7.43 -4.86
N PRO A 491 7.36 -8.04 -5.26
CA PRO A 491 7.35 -9.41 -5.78
C PRO A 491 6.85 -10.46 -4.78
N THR A 492 7.11 -10.26 -3.48
CA THR A 492 6.62 -11.17 -2.43
C THR A 492 5.13 -10.98 -2.16
N LEU A 493 4.63 -9.74 -2.28
CA LEU A 493 3.20 -9.44 -2.21
C LEU A 493 2.44 -10.10 -3.36
N GLU A 494 2.93 -9.98 -4.60
CA GLU A 494 2.35 -10.63 -5.78
C GLU A 494 2.31 -12.15 -5.62
N LEU A 495 3.40 -12.75 -5.12
CA LEU A 495 3.43 -14.19 -4.82
C LEU A 495 2.39 -14.57 -3.76
N LEU A 496 2.23 -13.78 -2.70
CA LEU A 496 1.24 -14.03 -1.67
C LEU A 496 -0.19 -13.93 -2.21
N GLU A 497 -0.46 -12.95 -3.09
CA GLU A 497 -1.75 -12.82 -3.78
C GLU A 497 -2.10 -14.06 -4.61
N GLU A 498 -1.15 -14.54 -5.44
CA GLU A 498 -1.32 -15.76 -6.23
C GLU A 498 -1.62 -16.98 -5.35
N LEU A 499 -0.85 -17.16 -4.26
CA LEU A 499 -1.06 -18.26 -3.32
C LEU A 499 -2.42 -18.22 -2.63
N LEU A 500 -2.86 -17.02 -2.23
CA LEU A 500 -4.16 -16.85 -1.58
C LEU A 500 -5.32 -16.94 -2.58
N ALA A 501 -5.12 -16.54 -3.84
CA ALA A 501 -6.13 -16.69 -4.89
C ALA A 501 -6.42 -18.17 -5.17
N ASP A 502 -5.37 -19.01 -5.22
CA ASP A 502 -5.48 -20.45 -5.49
C ASP A 502 -5.83 -21.29 -4.23
N TYR A 503 -5.90 -20.66 -3.06
CA TYR A 503 -6.20 -21.37 -1.81
C TYR A 503 -7.70 -21.67 -1.67
N ASP A 504 -8.07 -22.96 -1.59
CA ASP A 504 -9.47 -23.44 -1.47
C ASP A 504 -10.05 -23.30 -0.04
N GLY A 505 -9.22 -22.99 0.97
CA GLY A 505 -9.64 -22.81 2.36
C GLY A 505 -10.20 -21.42 2.62
N THR A 506 -10.63 -21.20 3.86
CA THR A 506 -11.13 -19.90 4.30
C THR A 506 -9.97 -18.99 4.68
N VAL A 507 -10.03 -17.73 4.28
CA VAL A 507 -9.01 -16.71 4.57
C VAL A 507 -9.66 -15.58 5.38
N LEU A 508 -9.10 -15.27 6.53
CA LEU A 508 -9.45 -14.11 7.35
C LEU A 508 -8.26 -13.16 7.33
N LEU A 509 -8.43 -12.02 6.69
CA LEU A 509 -7.34 -11.10 6.35
C LEU A 509 -7.57 -9.72 6.96
N VAL A 510 -6.62 -9.25 7.78
CA VAL A 510 -6.50 -7.84 8.15
C VAL A 510 -5.37 -7.26 7.33
N SER A 511 -5.63 -6.23 6.55
CA SER A 511 -4.60 -5.51 5.80
C SER A 511 -5.00 -4.07 5.55
N HIS A 512 -4.00 -3.20 5.44
CA HIS A 512 -4.12 -1.83 5.01
C HIS A 512 -3.67 -1.60 3.56
N ASP A 513 -3.30 -2.66 2.83
CA ASP A 513 -3.00 -2.62 1.40
C ASP A 513 -4.30 -2.79 0.58
N ARG A 514 -4.70 -1.71 -0.11
CA ARG A 514 -5.95 -1.63 -0.90
C ARG A 514 -5.93 -2.63 -2.06
N ALA A 515 -4.84 -2.65 -2.82
CA ALA A 515 -4.70 -3.52 -3.98
C ALA A 515 -4.67 -5.00 -3.58
N PHE A 516 -4.03 -5.30 -2.45
CA PHE A 516 -3.99 -6.65 -1.91
C PHE A 516 -5.39 -7.13 -1.49
N LEU A 517 -6.18 -6.28 -0.84
CA LEU A 517 -7.57 -6.60 -0.50
C LEU A 517 -8.41 -6.83 -1.77
N ASP A 518 -8.32 -5.93 -2.76
CA ASP A 518 -9.09 -6.06 -4.01
C ASP A 518 -8.76 -7.35 -4.78
N ASN A 519 -7.50 -7.82 -4.72
CA ASN A 519 -7.06 -9.00 -5.45
C ASN A 519 -7.38 -10.32 -4.71
N VAL A 520 -7.56 -10.30 -3.38
CA VAL A 520 -7.65 -11.53 -2.57
C VAL A 520 -9.05 -11.78 -2.02
N VAL A 521 -9.76 -10.74 -1.53
CA VAL A 521 -10.97 -10.96 -0.75
C VAL A 521 -12.25 -10.96 -1.59
N THR A 522 -13.24 -11.71 -1.14
CA THR A 522 -14.58 -11.78 -1.76
C THR A 522 -15.61 -10.93 -1.01
N SER A 523 -15.35 -10.63 0.24
CA SER A 523 -16.17 -9.73 1.07
C SER A 523 -15.31 -8.99 2.08
N VAL A 524 -15.81 -7.84 2.54
CA VAL A 524 -15.13 -7.00 3.53
C VAL A 524 -16.06 -6.79 4.72
N ILE A 525 -15.54 -7.01 5.93
CA ILE A 525 -16.21 -6.62 7.19
C ILE A 525 -15.56 -5.32 7.66
N ALA A 526 -16.32 -4.23 7.60
CA ALA A 526 -15.84 -2.89 7.91
C ALA A 526 -16.36 -2.37 9.24
N ALA A 527 -15.52 -1.63 9.98
CA ALA A 527 -15.89 -0.91 11.19
C ALA A 527 -16.52 0.45 10.82
N GLU A 528 -17.80 0.66 11.17
CA GLU A 528 -18.54 1.90 10.92
C GLU A 528 -18.52 2.89 12.10
N GLY A 529 -17.66 2.65 13.09
CA GLY A 529 -17.62 3.44 14.32
C GLY A 529 -18.52 2.90 15.43
N ASP A 530 -18.31 3.37 16.66
CA ASP A 530 -19.10 3.04 17.86
C ASP A 530 -19.31 1.53 18.10
N GLY A 531 -18.36 0.69 17.67
CA GLY A 531 -18.45 -0.77 17.77
C GLY A 531 -19.35 -1.44 16.73
N LYS A 532 -19.87 -0.70 15.78
CA LYS A 532 -20.69 -1.25 14.70
C LYS A 532 -19.80 -1.83 13.60
N TRP A 533 -20.12 -3.04 13.19
CA TRP A 533 -19.47 -3.75 12.10
C TRP A 533 -20.49 -4.12 11.04
N ARG A 534 -20.09 -4.03 9.79
CA ARG A 534 -20.96 -4.38 8.67
C ARG A 534 -20.19 -5.11 7.59
N GLU A 535 -20.84 -6.11 7.01
CA GLU A 535 -20.32 -6.89 5.89
C GLU A 535 -20.74 -6.26 4.56
N TYR A 536 -19.80 -6.19 3.64
CA TYR A 536 -19.93 -5.70 2.28
C TYR A 536 -19.41 -6.73 1.29
N VAL A 537 -20.10 -6.92 0.20
CA VAL A 537 -19.66 -7.84 -0.88
C VAL A 537 -18.67 -7.12 -1.78
N GLY A 538 -17.58 -7.83 -2.14
CA GLY A 538 -16.51 -7.32 -2.98
C GLY A 538 -15.25 -6.95 -2.22
N GLY A 539 -14.31 -6.29 -2.90
CA GLY A 539 -13.03 -5.86 -2.37
C GLY A 539 -13.09 -4.51 -1.64
N PHE A 540 -11.91 -3.91 -1.46
CA PHE A 540 -11.77 -2.60 -0.82
C PHE A 540 -12.44 -1.48 -1.64
N THR A 541 -12.24 -1.49 -2.96
CA THR A 541 -12.82 -0.48 -3.87
C THR A 541 -14.35 -0.55 -3.85
N ASP A 542 -14.92 -1.76 -3.85
CA ASP A 542 -16.37 -1.96 -3.77
C ASP A 542 -16.93 -1.48 -2.43
N TRP A 543 -16.22 -1.77 -1.32
CA TRP A 543 -16.59 -1.25 0.01
C TRP A 543 -16.57 0.27 0.03
N GLN A 544 -15.55 0.92 -0.51
CA GLN A 544 -15.43 2.37 -0.51
C GLN A 544 -16.63 3.02 -1.21
N ILE A 545 -16.98 2.54 -2.40
CA ILE A 545 -18.13 3.03 -3.18
C ILE A 545 -19.44 2.84 -2.41
N GLN A 546 -19.64 1.66 -1.81
CA GLN A 546 -20.86 1.34 -1.06
C GLN A 546 -20.95 2.17 0.24
N SER A 547 -19.84 2.39 0.95
CA SER A 547 -19.76 3.20 2.17
C SER A 547 -20.07 4.67 1.88
N GLU A 548 -19.42 5.26 0.88
CA GLU A 548 -19.66 6.65 0.47
C GLU A 548 -21.13 6.88 0.08
N ARG A 549 -21.75 5.93 -0.64
CA ARG A 549 -23.16 5.99 -1.00
C ARG A 549 -24.06 5.90 0.23
N SER A 550 -23.74 5.04 1.18
CA SER A 550 -24.46 4.87 2.44
C SER A 550 -24.42 6.14 3.29
N GLU A 551 -23.24 6.78 3.41
CA GLU A 551 -23.06 8.04 4.11
C GLU A 551 -23.82 9.21 3.48
N GLN A 552 -23.81 9.31 2.16
CA GLN A 552 -24.58 10.32 1.42
C GLN A 552 -26.09 10.18 1.66
N LEU A 553 -26.60 8.95 1.64
CA LEU A 553 -27.99 8.67 1.95
C LEU A 553 -28.36 9.04 3.39
N ALA A 554 -27.50 8.66 4.36
CA ALA A 554 -27.69 9.01 5.76
C ALA A 554 -27.66 10.53 6.00
N GLN A 555 -26.77 11.27 5.35
CA GLN A 555 -26.71 12.74 5.40
C GLN A 555 -27.96 13.37 4.79
N GLN A 556 -28.47 12.86 3.67
CA GLN A 556 -29.71 13.33 3.06
C GLN A 556 -30.93 13.08 3.95
N GLU A 557 -30.99 11.94 4.62
CA GLU A 557 -32.05 11.63 5.58
C GLU A 557 -31.97 12.52 6.83
N ALA A 558 -30.76 12.73 7.36
CA ALA A 558 -30.55 13.63 8.48
C ALA A 558 -30.93 15.09 8.14
N ALA A 559 -30.57 15.57 6.94
CA ALA A 559 -30.97 16.88 6.45
C ALA A 559 -32.51 16.99 6.30
N LYS A 560 -33.17 15.94 5.76
CA LYS A 560 -34.62 15.88 5.67
C LYS A 560 -35.32 15.91 7.05
N ARG A 561 -34.75 15.22 8.05
CA ARG A 561 -35.24 15.24 9.44
C ARG A 561 -35.06 16.62 10.08
N ALA A 562 -33.90 17.26 9.93
CA ALA A 562 -33.63 18.60 10.45
C ALA A 562 -34.56 19.66 9.84
N VAL A 563 -34.86 19.57 8.53
CA VAL A 563 -35.85 20.46 7.86
C VAL A 563 -37.25 20.21 8.39
N LYS A 564 -37.61 18.96 8.73
CA LYS A 564 -38.93 18.61 9.27
C LYS A 564 -39.09 19.05 10.73
N GLU A 565 -38.03 19.06 11.53
CA GLU A 565 -38.03 19.57 12.91
C GLU A 565 -37.95 21.11 12.99
N ALA A 566 -37.36 21.77 11.98
CA ALA A 566 -37.27 23.24 11.90
C ALA A 566 -38.55 23.91 11.35
N ALA A 567 -39.56 23.16 10.90
CA ALA A 567 -40.84 23.72 10.46
C ALA A 567 -41.66 24.19 11.69
N PRO A 568 -42.05 25.48 11.79
CA PRO A 568 -42.83 25.98 12.93
C PRO A 568 -44.17 25.28 12.99
N ALA A 569 -44.54 24.80 14.17
CA ALA A 569 -45.84 24.25 14.47
C ALA A 569 -46.91 25.34 14.14
N LYS A 570 -47.69 25.10 13.11
CA LYS A 570 -48.89 25.90 12.84
C LYS A 570 -49.95 25.52 13.86
N ASP A 571 -50.34 26.47 14.68
CA ASP A 571 -51.50 26.42 15.56
C ASP A 571 -52.72 25.93 14.75
N GLU A 572 -53.25 24.78 15.10
CA GLU A 572 -54.61 24.37 14.71
C GLU A 572 -55.58 24.70 15.84
N PRO A 573 -56.72 25.33 15.54
CA PRO A 573 -57.79 25.48 16.51
C PRO A 573 -58.53 24.15 16.69
N ALA A 574 -58.71 23.80 17.96
CA ALA A 574 -59.47 22.64 18.41
C ALA A 574 -60.87 22.57 17.80
N LYS A 575 -61.21 21.41 17.15
CA LYS A 575 -62.58 20.90 17.07
C LYS A 575 -62.61 19.39 17.26
N SER A 576 -63.46 19.08 18.19
CA SER A 576 -63.85 17.81 18.76
C SER A 576 -64.19 16.65 17.81
N ALA A 577 -63.93 15.47 18.33
CA ALA A 577 -64.73 14.26 18.37
C ALA A 577 -64.63 13.22 17.25
N ALA A 578 -64.24 12.05 17.73
CA ALA A 578 -64.74 10.73 17.39
C ALA A 578 -64.25 10.04 16.08
N GLY A 579 -63.44 9.03 16.32
CA GLY A 579 -63.75 7.77 15.64
C GLY A 579 -62.85 7.32 14.50
N ARG A 580 -62.15 6.24 14.76
CA ARG A 580 -61.65 5.22 13.84
C ARG A 580 -60.20 5.34 13.35
N ASN A 581 -59.38 4.55 14.02
CA ASN A 581 -58.17 3.95 13.50
C ASN A 581 -58.41 3.38 12.08
N ALA A 582 -57.79 3.99 11.08
CA ALA A 582 -57.66 3.40 9.76
C ALA A 582 -56.21 3.67 9.31
N GLN A 583 -55.40 2.60 9.33
CA GLN A 583 -54.12 2.55 8.66
C GLN A 583 -54.26 3.06 7.22
N ARG A 584 -53.64 4.20 6.91
CA ARG A 584 -53.55 4.70 5.53
C ARG A 584 -52.44 3.90 4.81
N THR A 585 -52.83 2.83 4.15
CA THR A 585 -52.06 2.26 3.04
C THR A 585 -52.05 3.30 1.92
N VAL A 586 -50.86 3.77 1.55
CA VAL A 586 -50.68 4.58 0.35
C VAL A 586 -50.94 3.63 -0.83
N LYS A 587 -52.09 3.68 -1.43
CA LYS A 587 -52.42 2.92 -2.65
C LYS A 587 -51.65 3.57 -3.80
N LEU A 588 -50.88 2.75 -4.53
CA LEU A 588 -50.29 3.14 -5.83
C LEU A 588 -51.40 3.68 -6.74
N SER A 589 -51.12 4.73 -7.50
CA SER A 589 -52.04 5.20 -8.52
C SER A 589 -52.20 4.13 -9.62
N PHE A 590 -53.28 4.15 -10.35
CA PHE A 590 -53.55 3.20 -11.44
C PHE A 590 -52.43 3.18 -12.48
N ASN A 591 -51.83 4.33 -12.75
CA ASN A 591 -50.67 4.46 -13.67
C ASN A 591 -49.39 3.85 -13.07
N GLU A 592 -49.12 4.09 -11.79
CA GLU A 592 -47.98 3.49 -11.09
C GLU A 592 -48.08 1.96 -10.99
N GLN A 593 -49.28 1.42 -10.79
CA GLN A 593 -49.51 -0.02 -10.78
C GLN A 593 -49.26 -0.63 -12.16
N ARG A 594 -49.75 0.00 -13.24
CA ARG A 594 -49.51 -0.46 -14.60
C ARG A 594 -48.03 -0.37 -15.01
N GLU A 595 -47.36 0.67 -14.56
CA GLU A 595 -45.90 0.83 -14.74
C GLU A 595 -45.13 -0.28 -14.02
N LEU A 596 -45.47 -0.57 -12.74
CA LEU A 596 -44.88 -1.64 -11.97
C LEU A 596 -45.04 -3.01 -12.62
N ASP A 597 -46.21 -3.28 -13.20
CA ASP A 597 -46.49 -4.56 -13.85
C ASP A 597 -45.76 -4.70 -15.20
N SER A 598 -45.38 -3.59 -15.87
CA SER A 598 -44.69 -3.60 -17.16
C SER A 598 -43.13 -3.55 -17.03
N LEU A 599 -42.62 -3.08 -15.89
CA LEU A 599 -41.15 -2.96 -15.67
C LEU A 599 -40.39 -4.28 -15.75
N PRO A 600 -40.87 -5.42 -15.19
CA PRO A 600 -40.17 -6.69 -15.29
C PRO A 600 -39.99 -7.18 -16.74
N GLU A 601 -41.00 -6.99 -17.60
CA GLU A 601 -40.90 -7.34 -19.01
C GLU A 601 -39.91 -6.45 -19.76
N LYS A 602 -39.85 -5.16 -19.40
CA LYS A 602 -38.90 -4.20 -19.97
C LYS A 602 -37.48 -4.52 -19.57
N ILE A 603 -37.23 -4.86 -18.30
CA ILE A 603 -35.93 -5.27 -17.79
C ILE A 603 -35.45 -6.55 -18.51
N ALA A 604 -36.32 -7.57 -18.60
CA ALA A 604 -35.98 -8.81 -19.30
C ALA A 604 -35.66 -8.62 -20.79
N ALA A 605 -36.34 -7.68 -21.45
CA ALA A 605 -36.09 -7.34 -22.86
C ALA A 605 -34.74 -6.64 -23.03
N LEU A 606 -34.38 -5.71 -22.13
CA LEU A 606 -33.10 -5.02 -22.15
C LEU A 606 -31.93 -5.99 -21.84
N GLU A 607 -32.07 -6.90 -20.88
CA GLU A 607 -31.09 -7.94 -20.58
C GLU A 607 -30.88 -8.90 -21.76
N ALA A 608 -31.92 -9.27 -22.47
CA ALA A 608 -31.83 -10.11 -23.67
C ALA A 608 -31.11 -9.38 -24.82
N GLU A 609 -31.40 -8.07 -25.02
CA GLU A 609 -30.70 -7.23 -26.00
C GLU A 609 -29.24 -7.09 -25.65
N GLN A 610 -28.90 -6.81 -24.38
CA GLN A 610 -27.52 -6.70 -23.86
C GLN A 610 -26.74 -7.99 -24.14
N LYS A 611 -27.33 -9.14 -23.79
CA LYS A 611 -26.69 -10.44 -24.03
C LYS A 611 -26.42 -10.71 -25.52
N THR A 612 -27.32 -10.28 -26.39
CA THR A 612 -27.18 -10.41 -27.84
C THR A 612 -26.05 -9.54 -28.38
N ILE A 613 -25.97 -8.29 -27.93
CA ILE A 613 -24.92 -7.35 -28.31
C ILE A 613 -23.57 -7.83 -27.77
N ASN A 614 -23.50 -8.30 -26.52
CA ASN A 614 -22.27 -8.83 -25.93
C ASN A 614 -21.73 -10.02 -26.74
N ALA A 615 -22.60 -10.97 -27.11
CA ALA A 615 -22.20 -12.11 -27.93
C ALA A 615 -21.68 -11.70 -29.32
N GLN A 616 -22.16 -10.58 -29.88
CA GLN A 616 -21.67 -10.04 -31.16
C GLN A 616 -20.35 -9.31 -31.02
N LEU A 617 -20.09 -8.67 -29.86
CA LEU A 617 -18.85 -7.96 -29.57
C LEU A 617 -17.71 -8.92 -29.16
N GLU A 618 -18.01 -10.03 -28.47
CA GLU A 618 -17.03 -11.03 -28.04
C GLU A 618 -16.32 -11.71 -29.22
N ASP A 619 -16.98 -11.86 -30.36
CA ASP A 619 -16.36 -12.45 -31.55
C ASP A 619 -15.29 -11.56 -32.20
N GLY A 620 -15.20 -10.26 -31.84
CA GLY A 620 -14.19 -9.32 -32.33
C GLY A 620 -14.15 -9.12 -33.85
N SER A 621 -14.78 -10.01 -34.61
CA SER A 621 -14.81 -10.01 -36.07
C SER A 621 -15.59 -8.83 -36.65
N ILE A 622 -16.48 -8.25 -35.87
CA ILE A 622 -17.35 -7.13 -36.27
C ILE A 622 -16.53 -5.85 -36.50
N PHE A 623 -15.53 -5.58 -35.66
CA PHE A 623 -14.64 -4.41 -35.82
C PHE A 623 -13.73 -4.53 -37.05
N ALA A 624 -13.45 -5.76 -37.49
CA ALA A 624 -12.64 -6.01 -38.69
C ALA A 624 -13.49 -5.93 -39.99
N LYS A 625 -14.80 -6.24 -39.91
CA LYS A 625 -15.71 -6.25 -41.06
C LYS A 625 -16.42 -4.90 -41.25
N ASP A 626 -16.92 -4.30 -40.19
CA ASP A 626 -17.58 -3.00 -40.19
C ASP A 626 -17.30 -2.23 -38.88
N PRO A 627 -16.27 -1.35 -38.87
CA PRO A 627 -15.91 -0.58 -37.68
C PRO A 627 -17.01 0.38 -37.21
N GLN A 628 -17.91 0.85 -38.11
CA GLN A 628 -18.99 1.76 -37.73
C GLN A 628 -20.11 1.02 -36.98
N GLU A 629 -20.44 -0.19 -37.41
CA GLU A 629 -21.41 -1.03 -36.70
C GLU A 629 -20.87 -1.49 -35.33
N GLY A 630 -19.54 -1.81 -35.22
CA GLY A 630 -18.91 -2.10 -33.94
C GLY A 630 -18.98 -0.95 -32.94
N THR A 631 -18.76 0.27 -33.39
CA THR A 631 -18.87 1.48 -32.56
C THR A 631 -20.32 1.70 -32.11
N ARG A 632 -21.28 1.55 -33.02
CA ARG A 632 -22.72 1.70 -32.75
C ARG A 632 -23.24 0.68 -31.73
N LEU A 633 -22.79 -0.58 -31.82
CA LEU A 633 -23.13 -1.63 -30.86
C LEU A 633 -22.53 -1.34 -29.48
N THR A 634 -21.31 -0.80 -29.43
CA THR A 634 -20.69 -0.39 -28.16
C THR A 634 -21.42 0.77 -27.49
N GLU A 635 -21.83 1.78 -28.28
CA GLU A 635 -22.66 2.90 -27.77
C GLU A 635 -24.03 2.42 -27.31
N ARG A 636 -24.66 1.48 -28.06
CA ARG A 636 -25.96 0.91 -27.67
C ARG A 636 -25.84 0.07 -26.40
N PHE A 637 -24.74 -0.69 -26.23
CA PHE A 637 -24.46 -1.47 -25.01
C PHE A 637 -24.40 -0.55 -23.78
N ALA A 638 -23.64 0.55 -23.86
CA ALA A 638 -23.55 1.53 -22.76
C ALA A 638 -24.92 2.19 -22.46
N ALA A 639 -25.71 2.50 -23.50
CA ALA A 639 -27.05 3.07 -23.31
C ALA A 639 -28.03 2.09 -22.65
N ILE A 640 -27.90 0.78 -22.94
CA ILE A 640 -28.73 -0.26 -22.29
C ILE A 640 -28.38 -0.38 -20.80
N ASP A 641 -27.12 -0.24 -20.38
CA ASP A 641 -26.73 -0.24 -18.98
C ASP A 641 -27.42 0.90 -18.20
N ASP A 642 -27.44 2.10 -18.77
CA ASP A 642 -28.11 3.26 -18.17
C ASP A 642 -29.66 3.06 -18.12
N GLU A 643 -30.27 2.50 -19.18
CA GLU A 643 -31.68 2.20 -19.25
C GLU A 643 -32.09 1.10 -18.25
N LEU A 644 -31.27 0.07 -18.05
CA LEU A 644 -31.44 -1.00 -17.07
C LEU A 644 -31.41 -0.44 -15.65
N LEU A 645 -30.41 0.37 -15.35
CA LEU A 645 -30.27 1.00 -14.04
C LEU A 645 -31.47 1.86 -13.68
N ALA A 646 -31.91 2.70 -14.61
CA ALA A 646 -33.11 3.55 -14.44
C ALA A 646 -34.39 2.73 -14.27
N ALA A 647 -34.52 1.61 -14.97
CA ALA A 647 -35.68 0.73 -14.86
C ALA A 647 -35.73 0.00 -13.51
N LEU A 648 -34.57 -0.46 -13.01
CA LEU A 648 -34.42 -1.11 -11.70
C LEU A 648 -34.71 -0.13 -10.57
N GLU A 649 -34.14 1.07 -10.59
CA GLU A 649 -34.41 2.12 -9.58
C GLU A 649 -35.91 2.49 -9.53
N ARG A 650 -36.53 2.57 -10.71
CA ARG A 650 -37.96 2.86 -10.79
C ARG A 650 -38.79 1.71 -10.24
N TRP A 651 -38.43 0.48 -10.53
CA TRP A 651 -39.09 -0.72 -10.02
C TRP A 651 -39.02 -0.79 -8.49
N GLU A 652 -37.83 -0.58 -7.91
CA GLU A 652 -37.61 -0.55 -6.45
C GLU A 652 -38.46 0.54 -5.78
N THR A 653 -38.47 1.73 -6.36
CA THR A 653 -39.25 2.87 -5.85
C THR A 653 -40.75 2.58 -5.78
N LEU A 654 -41.29 1.93 -6.80
CA LEU A 654 -42.71 1.56 -6.88
C LEU A 654 -43.03 0.37 -5.97
N GLU A 655 -42.11 -0.59 -5.85
CA GLU A 655 -42.26 -1.74 -4.94
C GLU A 655 -42.18 -1.35 -3.47
N ALA A 656 -41.27 -0.41 -3.12
CA ALA A 656 -41.18 0.16 -1.78
C ALA A 656 -42.49 0.89 -1.37
N LYS A 657 -43.18 1.54 -2.32
CA LYS A 657 -44.51 2.15 -2.08
C LYS A 657 -45.60 1.10 -1.89
N ARG A 658 -45.43 -0.12 -2.40
CA ARG A 658 -46.40 -1.22 -2.32
C ARG A 658 -46.31 -1.97 -0.99
N LYS A 659 -45.11 -2.09 -0.38
CA LYS A 659 -44.93 -2.76 0.92
C LYS A 659 -45.45 -1.85 2.03
N PRO A 660 -46.43 -2.29 2.85
CA PRO A 660 -46.82 -1.54 4.04
C PRO A 660 -45.67 -1.57 5.07
N VAL A 661 -45.30 -0.40 5.59
CA VAL A 661 -44.36 -0.24 6.70
C VAL A 661 -44.96 -0.76 8.01
#